data_73f3036f8eb809d2bac25d1f9859c453
#
_entry.id   73f3036f8eb809d2bac25d1f9859c453
#
_cell.length_a   1.000
_cell.length_b   1.000
_cell.length_c   1.000
_cell.angle_alpha   90.00
_cell.angle_beta   90.00
_cell.angle_gamma   90.00
#
_symmetry.space_group_name_H-M   'P 1'
#
loop_
_entity.id
_entity.type
_entity.pdbx_description
1 polymer ?
#
loop_
_entity_poly.entity_id
_entity_poly.type
_entity_poly.pdbx_seq_one_letter_code
_entity_poly.pdbx_strand_id
1 'polypeptide(L)'
;MTVFFRWIVHNPLIANLLTFCILLGGGSAYLTMPQEYLPPVNLKWLVVVISHPGVSAVDIEQVITRPVEEELEQIDFVKQVNSTTTEGSVEFSLQFEDISLEEFERQNQEVRQAIDRVDLPADALDPFYFKIKSSNFIPLVQIALTGDGSADYHQLRQRADDLRDLIEDFWEIDRVFLFDDRERQIHVEVDPPSARALDLTLDDIGRALESDNRDLPAGTLELGASEYLVRSAGQFQDLRDIAATVVRRDPLGNHVRLEQIAAVRDTYAREEARSRLDGRRSIALGVTKKDIGSSLDLLAKINALLGRFATILPASMGVELVNDTSVRVANALSNLQINALAGGLLVVIVLWLFLGLRNSLMAAIGIPVAFALSFALLKYTGASINENTLFGLVLVLGMVVDDAIIVIENIYRYIQAGRDRVEAAVLGTREVLAPVATSTLTTMAAFLPLVLLPGTIGEFLKVVPITVSLTLIASLVECFAILPSHMADFGGTRHQRSLLDGPLTRLGERYRGLLGRVLPTWRRYAIALGVPTAIVVAAGLIFPQLRQELFSSDPQSYFAVWLKLPEGTALDETDRHTKILEDAIRRLPAADVALIERVLVNVGVLNADDRSYVRPNFAELIVDITDGPEMKVKLQRMTDFVRAEATDLGYGNEQVQVKIIEAGPPKDAPIEAKIQGDDFAILEEIAALLKTQLATYPGLVDIDDDFTEGKSELTFRLRRNEAHRLGLNATQVGAALQNAVRGRPSGHLRMDDE
;
A
#
# COMPACT_ATOMS: atom_id res chain seq x y z
N MET A 1 -34.48 -32.18 -17.06
CA MET A 1 -33.48 -32.58 -16.02
C MET A 1 -33.12 -34.07 -16.12
N THR A 2 -34.06 -35.02 -16.02
CA THR A 2 -33.75 -36.47 -16.12
C THR A 2 -33.06 -36.86 -17.43
N VAL A 3 -33.42 -36.20 -18.55
CA VAL A 3 -32.79 -36.41 -19.87
C VAL A 3 -31.34 -35.95 -19.85
N PHE A 4 -31.05 -34.83 -19.21
CA PHE A 4 -29.69 -34.26 -19.09
C PHE A 4 -28.78 -35.20 -18.28
N PHE A 5 -29.20 -35.64 -17.08
CA PHE A 5 -28.41 -36.56 -16.26
C PHE A 5 -28.19 -37.90 -16.96
N ARG A 6 -29.25 -38.44 -17.61
CA ARG A 6 -29.11 -39.67 -18.39
C ARG A 6 -28.12 -39.49 -19.54
N TRP A 7 -28.14 -38.37 -20.23
CA TRP A 7 -27.23 -38.09 -21.32
C TRP A 7 -25.75 -37.98 -20.84
N ILE A 8 -25.47 -37.27 -19.75
CA ILE A 8 -24.10 -37.16 -19.18
C ILE A 8 -23.59 -38.52 -18.70
N VAL A 9 -24.40 -39.26 -17.92
CA VAL A 9 -23.98 -40.56 -17.36
C VAL A 9 -23.75 -41.61 -18.43
N HIS A 10 -24.51 -41.57 -19.56
CA HIS A 10 -24.27 -42.47 -20.71
C HIS A 10 -23.08 -42.06 -21.58
N ASN A 11 -22.53 -40.86 -21.42
CA ASN A 11 -21.39 -40.37 -22.20
C ASN A 11 -20.20 -40.04 -21.28
N PRO A 12 -19.57 -41.02 -20.64
CA PRO A 12 -18.48 -40.76 -19.69
C PRO A 12 -17.30 -40.07 -20.31
N LEU A 13 -17.09 -40.21 -21.63
CA LEU A 13 -16.05 -39.48 -22.36
C LEU A 13 -16.22 -37.96 -22.25
N ILE A 14 -17.47 -37.49 -22.26
CA ILE A 14 -17.75 -36.03 -22.17
C ILE A 14 -17.46 -35.54 -20.74
N ALA A 15 -17.86 -36.28 -19.69
CA ALA A 15 -17.57 -35.94 -18.32
C ALA A 15 -16.05 -35.91 -18.05
N ASN A 16 -15.30 -36.93 -18.56
CA ASN A 16 -13.86 -37.00 -18.43
C ASN A 16 -13.14 -35.88 -19.21
N LEU A 17 -13.62 -35.57 -20.42
CA LEU A 17 -13.07 -34.46 -21.22
C LEU A 17 -13.34 -33.11 -20.53
N LEU A 18 -14.54 -32.90 -20.00
CA LEU A 18 -14.90 -31.71 -19.24
C LEU A 18 -13.99 -31.56 -18.02
N THR A 19 -13.80 -32.63 -17.24
CA THR A 19 -12.87 -32.67 -16.10
C THR A 19 -11.46 -32.28 -16.52
N PHE A 20 -10.97 -32.87 -17.61
CA PHE A 20 -9.64 -32.56 -18.14
C PHE A 20 -9.52 -31.09 -18.58
N CYS A 21 -10.52 -30.58 -19.32
CA CYS A 21 -10.53 -29.16 -19.73
C CYS A 21 -10.61 -28.21 -18.51
N ILE A 22 -11.38 -28.54 -17.48
CA ILE A 22 -11.47 -27.75 -16.27
C ILE A 22 -10.11 -27.75 -15.52
N LEU A 23 -9.49 -28.91 -15.37
CA LEU A 23 -8.18 -29.01 -14.69
C LEU A 23 -7.09 -28.28 -15.46
N LEU A 24 -7.04 -28.39 -16.79
CA LEU A 24 -6.08 -27.65 -17.62
C LEU A 24 -6.37 -26.15 -17.61
N GLY A 25 -7.61 -25.74 -17.82
CA GLY A 25 -8.00 -24.33 -17.84
C GLY A 25 -7.83 -23.66 -16.49
N GLY A 26 -8.26 -24.34 -15.43
CA GLY A 26 -8.11 -23.84 -14.06
C GLY A 26 -6.66 -23.86 -13.58
N GLY A 27 -5.88 -24.88 -13.94
CA GLY A 27 -4.45 -24.92 -13.67
C GLY A 27 -3.71 -23.80 -14.39
N SER A 28 -4.04 -23.58 -15.67
CA SER A 28 -3.51 -22.41 -16.42
C SER A 28 -3.94 -21.09 -15.80
N ALA A 29 -5.19 -20.97 -15.33
CA ALA A 29 -5.67 -19.78 -14.63
C ALA A 29 -4.86 -19.52 -13.36
N TYR A 30 -4.69 -20.54 -12.51
CA TYR A 30 -3.89 -20.46 -11.29
C TYR A 30 -2.45 -19.98 -11.55
N LEU A 31 -1.78 -20.54 -12.58
CA LEU A 31 -0.40 -20.20 -12.92
C LEU A 31 -0.24 -18.81 -13.55
N THR A 32 -1.32 -18.25 -14.10
CA THR A 32 -1.28 -16.96 -14.84
C THR A 32 -2.03 -15.83 -14.15
N MET A 33 -2.72 -16.11 -13.03
CA MET A 33 -3.32 -15.06 -12.21
C MET A 33 -2.25 -14.28 -11.46
N PRO A 34 -2.41 -12.95 -11.33
CA PRO A 34 -1.52 -12.14 -10.48
C PRO A 34 -1.50 -12.66 -9.04
N GLN A 35 -0.32 -12.72 -8.47
CA GLN A 35 -0.12 -13.10 -7.06
C GLN A 35 0.30 -11.87 -6.28
N GLU A 36 -0.51 -11.49 -5.29
CA GLU A 36 -0.37 -10.24 -4.54
C GLU A 36 -0.60 -10.48 -3.05
N TYR A 37 -0.15 -9.55 -2.22
CA TYR A 37 -0.42 -9.61 -0.79
C TYR A 37 -1.90 -9.29 -0.51
N LEU A 38 -2.33 -8.10 -0.91
CA LEU A 38 -3.70 -7.62 -0.79
C LEU A 38 -4.37 -7.53 -2.16
N PRO A 39 -5.71 -7.63 -2.22
CA PRO A 39 -6.42 -7.39 -3.47
C PRO A 39 -6.19 -5.96 -3.97
N PRO A 40 -6.11 -5.73 -5.29
CA PRO A 40 -6.03 -4.39 -5.87
C PRO A 40 -7.37 -3.67 -5.65
N VAL A 41 -7.39 -2.76 -4.69
CA VAL A 41 -8.57 -1.98 -4.32
C VAL A 41 -8.30 -0.51 -4.57
N ASN A 42 -9.22 0.17 -5.26
CA ASN A 42 -9.24 1.61 -5.35
C ASN A 42 -10.04 2.17 -4.17
N LEU A 43 -9.39 2.92 -3.31
CA LEU A 43 -10.01 3.46 -2.10
C LEU A 43 -10.93 4.67 -2.36
N LYS A 44 -10.99 5.12 -3.62
CA LYS A 44 -11.78 6.31 -4.04
C LYS A 44 -11.38 7.57 -3.26
N TRP A 45 -10.09 7.69 -3.01
CA TRP A 45 -9.47 8.85 -2.40
C TRP A 45 -8.55 9.52 -3.42
N LEU A 46 -8.62 10.85 -3.47
CA LEU A 46 -7.77 11.72 -4.27
C LEU A 46 -7.03 12.66 -3.35
N VAL A 47 -5.72 12.69 -3.45
CA VAL A 47 -4.88 13.68 -2.77
C VAL A 47 -4.39 14.67 -3.81
N VAL A 48 -4.48 15.96 -3.48
CA VAL A 48 -3.96 17.06 -4.28
C VAL A 48 -3.01 17.87 -3.44
N VAL A 49 -1.78 18.06 -3.90
CA VAL A 49 -0.76 18.86 -3.23
C VAL A 49 -0.45 20.08 -4.10
N ILE A 50 -0.55 21.26 -3.51
CA ILE A 50 -0.13 22.51 -4.13
C ILE A 50 1.00 23.08 -3.31
N SER A 51 2.17 23.24 -3.92
CA SER A 51 3.36 23.76 -3.24
C SER A 51 3.60 25.22 -3.60
N HIS A 52 3.85 26.04 -2.58
CA HIS A 52 4.26 27.44 -2.71
C HIS A 52 5.42 27.73 -1.75
N PRO A 53 6.63 27.30 -2.09
CA PRO A 53 7.76 27.27 -1.17
C PRO A 53 8.10 28.65 -0.60
N GLY A 54 8.37 28.71 0.71
CA GLY A 54 8.79 29.93 1.41
C GLY A 54 7.67 30.89 1.79
N VAL A 55 6.42 30.45 1.67
CA VAL A 55 5.23 31.20 2.08
C VAL A 55 4.69 30.64 3.39
N SER A 56 4.25 31.52 4.30
CA SER A 56 3.69 31.09 5.59
C SER A 56 2.40 30.30 5.43
N ALA A 57 2.08 29.41 6.39
CA ALA A 57 0.84 28.65 6.36
C ALA A 57 -0.41 29.55 6.33
N VAL A 58 -0.37 30.69 7.04
CA VAL A 58 -1.50 31.66 7.08
C VAL A 58 -1.73 32.29 5.70
N ASP A 59 -0.66 32.65 4.99
CA ASP A 59 -0.78 33.23 3.66
C ASP A 59 -1.27 32.18 2.63
N ILE A 60 -0.73 30.95 2.69
CA ILE A 60 -1.21 29.84 1.85
C ILE A 60 -2.68 29.56 2.09
N GLU A 61 -3.12 29.57 3.35
CA GLU A 61 -4.53 29.39 3.68
C GLU A 61 -5.42 30.44 2.98
N GLN A 62 -5.00 31.70 3.01
CA GLN A 62 -5.80 32.78 2.42
C GLN A 62 -5.77 32.77 0.89
N VAL A 63 -4.62 32.48 0.27
CA VAL A 63 -4.41 32.69 -1.16
C VAL A 63 -4.63 31.42 -1.98
N ILE A 64 -4.47 30.23 -1.39
CA ILE A 64 -4.61 28.95 -2.07
C ILE A 64 -5.70 28.10 -1.43
N THR A 65 -5.61 27.82 -0.11
CA THR A 65 -6.47 26.83 0.53
C THR A 65 -7.95 27.20 0.43
N ARG A 66 -8.34 28.38 0.90
CA ARG A 66 -9.73 28.81 0.87
C ARG A 66 -10.33 28.92 -0.53
N PRO A 67 -9.67 29.54 -1.52
CA PRO A 67 -10.20 29.58 -2.88
C PRO A 67 -10.37 28.19 -3.52
N VAL A 68 -9.47 27.25 -3.21
CA VAL A 68 -9.57 25.86 -3.69
C VAL A 68 -10.71 25.13 -2.98
N GLU A 69 -10.87 25.27 -1.67
CA GLU A 69 -11.96 24.67 -0.91
C GLU A 69 -13.33 25.13 -1.43
N GLU A 70 -13.50 26.44 -1.72
CA GLU A 70 -14.76 27.01 -2.28
C GLU A 70 -15.13 26.35 -3.62
N GLU A 71 -14.15 26.03 -4.47
CA GLU A 71 -14.40 25.33 -5.73
C GLU A 71 -14.64 23.83 -5.51
N LEU A 72 -13.97 23.22 -4.55
CA LEU A 72 -14.15 21.79 -4.22
C LEU A 72 -15.49 21.48 -3.55
N GLU A 73 -16.11 22.42 -2.85
CA GLU A 73 -17.46 22.27 -2.29
C GLU A 73 -18.54 22.02 -3.35
N GLN A 74 -18.28 22.39 -4.61
CA GLN A 74 -19.21 22.23 -5.73
C GLN A 74 -19.11 20.83 -6.38
N ILE A 75 -18.17 20.00 -5.97
CA ILE A 75 -17.94 18.66 -6.54
C ILE A 75 -18.93 17.65 -5.95
N ASP A 76 -19.64 16.96 -6.83
CA ASP A 76 -20.61 15.94 -6.44
C ASP A 76 -19.93 14.69 -5.86
N PHE A 77 -20.65 13.94 -5.03
CA PHE A 77 -20.22 12.67 -4.43
C PHE A 77 -18.99 12.76 -3.53
N VAL A 78 -18.57 13.94 -3.12
CA VAL A 78 -17.51 14.08 -2.12
C VAL A 78 -18.11 13.86 -0.73
N LYS A 79 -17.63 12.85 -0.04
CA LYS A 79 -18.05 12.53 1.33
C LYS A 79 -17.36 13.45 2.34
N GLN A 80 -16.07 13.72 2.12
CA GLN A 80 -15.26 14.53 3.02
C GLN A 80 -14.10 15.16 2.26
N VAL A 81 -13.81 16.42 2.53
CA VAL A 81 -12.58 17.12 2.16
C VAL A 81 -11.83 17.45 3.44
N ASN A 82 -10.57 17.06 3.51
CA ASN A 82 -9.63 17.49 4.52
C ASN A 82 -8.53 18.30 3.85
N SER A 83 -8.32 19.53 4.29
CA SER A 83 -7.19 20.34 3.88
C SER A 83 -6.20 20.49 5.03
N THR A 84 -4.91 20.30 4.73
CA THR A 84 -3.82 20.51 5.67
C THR A 84 -2.87 21.52 5.09
N THR A 85 -2.88 22.73 5.66
CA THR A 85 -2.01 23.81 5.21
C THR A 85 -0.79 23.90 6.12
N THR A 86 0.38 23.88 5.50
CA THR A 86 1.68 24.01 6.17
C THR A 86 2.51 25.12 5.54
N GLU A 87 3.67 25.45 6.13
CA GLU A 87 4.62 26.34 5.47
C GLU A 87 5.06 25.72 4.14
N GLY A 88 4.87 26.47 3.06
CA GLY A 88 5.32 26.06 1.73
C GLY A 88 4.37 25.13 0.96
N SER A 89 3.29 24.60 1.54
CA SER A 89 2.37 23.71 0.82
C SER A 89 1.01 23.57 1.48
N VAL A 90 0.03 23.16 0.67
CA VAL A 90 -1.26 22.66 1.13
C VAL A 90 -1.55 21.32 0.49
N GLU A 91 -2.10 20.40 1.28
CA GLU A 91 -2.60 19.11 0.87
C GLU A 91 -4.11 19.06 1.03
N PHE A 92 -4.82 18.66 -0.02
CA PHE A 92 -6.25 18.38 -0.01
C PHE A 92 -6.43 16.87 -0.15
N SER A 93 -7.10 16.24 0.81
CA SER A 93 -7.49 14.83 0.75
C SER A 93 -9.00 14.74 0.60
N LEU A 94 -9.44 14.28 -0.59
CA LEU A 94 -10.85 14.14 -0.94
C LEU A 94 -11.23 12.66 -0.86
N GLN A 95 -12.16 12.34 0.03
CA GLN A 95 -12.79 11.03 0.09
C GLN A 95 -14.12 11.07 -0.63
N PHE A 96 -14.31 10.22 -1.64
CA PHE A 96 -15.58 10.12 -2.35
C PHE A 96 -16.51 9.10 -1.71
N GLU A 97 -17.80 9.22 -2.01
CA GLU A 97 -18.81 8.23 -1.68
C GLU A 97 -18.53 6.90 -2.40
N ASP A 98 -19.32 5.87 -2.09
CA ASP A 98 -19.19 4.56 -2.76
C ASP A 98 -19.77 4.61 -4.19
N ILE A 99 -19.04 5.25 -5.08
CA ILE A 99 -19.36 5.42 -6.51
C ILE A 99 -18.61 4.39 -7.36
N SER A 100 -19.06 4.20 -8.60
CA SER A 100 -18.36 3.35 -9.56
C SER A 100 -16.97 3.91 -9.89
N LEU A 101 -16.07 3.05 -10.37
CA LEU A 101 -14.72 3.48 -10.77
C LEU A 101 -14.78 4.51 -11.93
N GLU A 102 -15.69 4.33 -12.88
CA GLU A 102 -15.90 5.25 -14.00
C GLU A 102 -16.35 6.63 -13.51
N GLU A 103 -17.28 6.66 -12.55
CA GLU A 103 -17.73 7.88 -11.91
C GLU A 103 -16.62 8.56 -11.13
N PHE A 104 -15.81 7.78 -10.36
CA PHE A 104 -14.65 8.31 -9.66
C PHE A 104 -13.63 8.96 -10.61
N GLU A 105 -13.36 8.35 -11.77
CA GLU A 105 -12.48 8.95 -12.78
C GLU A 105 -13.06 10.25 -13.35
N ARG A 106 -14.38 10.31 -13.54
CA ARG A 106 -15.06 11.56 -13.96
C ARG A 106 -14.91 12.65 -12.91
N GLN A 107 -15.17 12.32 -11.64
CA GLN A 107 -15.04 13.29 -10.54
C GLN A 107 -13.60 13.78 -10.38
N ASN A 108 -12.60 12.94 -10.60
CA ASN A 108 -11.19 13.36 -10.63
C ASN A 108 -10.92 14.43 -11.70
N GLN A 109 -11.54 14.31 -12.86
CA GLN A 109 -11.41 15.34 -13.90
C GLN A 109 -12.12 16.64 -13.51
N GLU A 110 -13.26 16.54 -12.83
CA GLU A 110 -13.98 17.72 -12.31
C GLU A 110 -13.17 18.44 -11.22
N VAL A 111 -12.52 17.70 -10.32
CA VAL A 111 -11.58 18.28 -9.33
C VAL A 111 -10.44 19.04 -10.01
N ARG A 112 -9.82 18.45 -11.06
CA ARG A 112 -8.75 19.14 -11.81
C ARG A 112 -9.27 20.44 -12.42
N GLN A 113 -10.42 20.40 -13.08
CA GLN A 113 -11.03 21.59 -13.68
C GLN A 113 -11.46 22.63 -12.62
N ALA A 114 -11.87 22.21 -11.42
CA ALA A 114 -12.16 23.11 -10.33
C ALA A 114 -10.90 23.86 -9.87
N ILE A 115 -9.81 23.15 -9.68
CA ILE A 115 -8.52 23.76 -9.28
C ILE A 115 -7.96 24.66 -10.39
N ASP A 116 -8.11 24.28 -11.66
CA ASP A 116 -7.68 25.08 -12.82
C ASP A 116 -8.45 26.41 -12.94
N ARG A 117 -9.64 26.53 -12.31
CA ARG A 117 -10.40 27.80 -12.25
C ARG A 117 -9.90 28.76 -11.18
N VAL A 118 -9.14 28.26 -10.21
CA VAL A 118 -8.55 29.10 -9.15
C VAL A 118 -7.35 29.85 -9.71
N ASP A 119 -7.31 31.18 -9.47
CA ASP A 119 -6.17 32.00 -9.86
C ASP A 119 -5.01 31.81 -8.85
N LEU A 120 -4.22 30.76 -9.06
CA LEU A 120 -3.09 30.42 -8.21
C LEU A 120 -1.95 31.46 -8.39
N PRO A 121 -1.16 31.75 -7.34
CA PRO A 121 0.01 32.60 -7.46
C PRO A 121 0.97 32.11 -8.55
N ALA A 122 1.57 33.04 -9.31
CA ALA A 122 2.43 32.70 -10.46
C ALA A 122 3.73 31.94 -10.08
N ASP A 123 4.12 31.98 -8.84
CA ASP A 123 5.29 31.30 -8.27
C ASP A 123 4.88 30.03 -7.45
N ALA A 124 3.60 29.67 -7.41
CA ALA A 124 3.16 28.36 -6.95
C ALA A 124 3.52 27.30 -8.00
N LEU A 125 3.90 26.10 -7.53
CA LEU A 125 4.16 24.96 -8.41
C LEU A 125 2.84 24.37 -8.89
N ASP A 126 2.89 23.67 -10.04
CA ASP A 126 1.73 22.99 -10.59
C ASP A 126 1.14 21.98 -9.60
N PRO A 127 -0.21 21.89 -9.47
CA PRO A 127 -0.85 20.95 -8.57
C PRO A 127 -0.50 19.50 -8.90
N PHE A 128 -0.06 18.75 -7.89
CA PHE A 128 0.23 17.33 -7.99
C PHE A 128 -0.98 16.51 -7.51
N TYR A 129 -1.41 15.53 -8.33
CA TYR A 129 -2.59 14.71 -8.08
C TYR A 129 -2.20 13.25 -7.87
N PHE A 130 -2.66 12.66 -6.77
CA PHE A 130 -2.37 11.29 -6.40
C PHE A 130 -3.65 10.54 -5.99
N LYS A 131 -3.94 9.41 -6.66
CA LYS A 131 -5.06 8.53 -6.32
C LYS A 131 -4.59 7.44 -5.38
N ILE A 132 -5.25 7.29 -4.24
CA ILE A 132 -4.88 6.25 -3.28
C ILE A 132 -5.49 4.91 -3.71
N LYS A 133 -4.62 3.93 -3.92
CA LYS A 133 -4.95 2.55 -4.23
C LYS A 133 -4.14 1.64 -3.29
N SER A 134 -4.63 0.42 -3.06
CA SER A 134 -3.88 -0.56 -2.26
C SER A 134 -2.51 -0.91 -2.84
N SER A 135 -2.34 -0.81 -4.16
CA SER A 135 -1.09 -1.13 -4.86
C SER A 135 -0.01 -0.04 -4.79
N ASN A 136 -0.39 1.22 -4.55
CA ASN A 136 0.53 2.35 -4.47
C ASN A 136 0.67 2.96 -3.07
N PHE A 137 -0.10 2.45 -2.14
CA PHE A 137 -0.12 2.87 -0.74
C PHE A 137 1.10 2.36 0.03
N ILE A 138 1.47 1.10 -0.18
CA ILE A 138 2.69 0.50 0.37
C ILE A 138 3.60 0.16 -0.80
N PRO A 139 4.86 0.62 -0.80
CA PRO A 139 5.83 0.17 -1.80
C PRO A 139 5.91 -1.36 -1.83
N LEU A 140 5.97 -1.93 -3.03
CA LEU A 140 6.19 -3.36 -3.20
C LEU A 140 7.49 -3.79 -2.54
N VAL A 141 8.52 -2.93 -2.68
CA VAL A 141 9.85 -3.12 -2.11
C VAL A 141 10.52 -1.75 -1.97
N GLN A 142 11.37 -1.63 -0.97
CA GLN A 142 12.34 -0.55 -0.88
C GLN A 142 13.73 -1.10 -1.21
N ILE A 143 14.51 -0.34 -1.96
CA ILE A 143 15.86 -0.69 -2.37
C ILE A 143 16.78 0.40 -1.82
N ALA A 144 17.74 0.03 -0.99
CA ALA A 144 18.72 0.96 -0.47
C ALA A 144 20.04 0.81 -1.23
N LEU A 145 20.45 1.88 -1.88
CA LEU A 145 21.78 2.01 -2.45
C LEU A 145 22.68 2.67 -1.41
N THR A 146 23.66 1.93 -0.89
CA THR A 146 24.52 2.37 0.20
C THR A 146 25.90 2.80 -0.30
N GLY A 147 26.47 3.84 0.34
CA GLY A 147 27.84 4.27 0.14
C GLY A 147 28.63 4.19 1.46
N ASP A 148 29.88 3.76 1.40
CA ASP A 148 30.79 3.93 2.53
C ASP A 148 31.23 5.41 2.64
N GLY A 149 31.97 5.78 3.68
CA GLY A 149 32.37 7.16 3.90
C GLY A 149 33.27 7.75 2.82
N SER A 150 33.70 6.97 1.82
CA SER A 150 34.50 7.42 0.66
C SER A 150 33.65 7.68 -0.59
N ALA A 151 32.38 7.23 -0.62
CA ALA A 151 31.47 7.46 -1.74
C ALA A 151 30.90 8.87 -1.67
N ASP A 152 31.10 9.66 -2.74
CA ASP A 152 30.50 10.98 -2.89
C ASP A 152 28.99 10.86 -3.17
N TYR A 153 28.19 11.82 -2.65
CA TYR A 153 26.74 11.87 -2.88
C TYR A 153 26.40 11.93 -4.37
N HIS A 154 27.17 12.66 -5.17
CA HIS A 154 26.95 12.75 -6.62
C HIS A 154 27.03 11.36 -7.30
N GLN A 155 28.05 10.58 -6.95
CA GLN A 155 28.21 9.22 -7.50
C GLN A 155 27.07 8.29 -7.01
N LEU A 156 26.70 8.41 -5.73
CA LEU A 156 25.60 7.61 -5.17
C LEU A 156 24.27 7.94 -5.86
N ARG A 157 24.01 9.23 -6.08
CA ARG A 157 22.81 9.73 -6.76
C ARG A 157 22.74 9.27 -8.22
N GLN A 158 23.83 9.42 -8.96
CA GLN A 158 23.90 8.97 -10.34
C GLN A 158 23.60 7.45 -10.46
N ARG A 159 24.16 6.64 -9.54
CA ARG A 159 23.85 5.20 -9.54
C ARG A 159 22.42 4.90 -9.13
N ALA A 160 21.82 5.73 -8.28
CA ALA A 160 20.41 5.60 -7.92
C ALA A 160 19.50 5.92 -9.12
N ASP A 161 19.83 6.93 -9.93
CA ASP A 161 19.14 7.24 -11.19
C ASP A 161 19.28 6.12 -12.21
N ASP A 162 20.51 5.62 -12.44
CA ASP A 162 20.78 4.47 -13.32
C ASP A 162 19.90 3.27 -12.90
N LEU A 163 19.78 3.01 -11.61
CA LEU A 163 18.98 1.92 -11.08
C LEU A 163 17.48 2.17 -11.23
N ARG A 164 17.03 3.40 -10.97
CA ARG A 164 15.62 3.80 -11.18
C ARG A 164 15.20 3.53 -12.61
N ASP A 165 15.97 4.04 -13.58
CA ASP A 165 15.64 3.92 -15.00
C ASP A 165 15.58 2.44 -15.44
N LEU A 166 16.51 1.60 -14.95
CA LEU A 166 16.49 0.16 -15.23
C LEU A 166 15.28 -0.56 -14.61
N ILE A 167 14.77 -0.07 -13.48
CA ILE A 167 13.57 -0.64 -12.84
C ILE A 167 12.31 -0.16 -13.56
N GLU A 168 12.25 1.10 -13.96
CA GLU A 168 11.10 1.68 -14.68
C GLU A 168 10.89 1.06 -16.06
N ASP A 169 11.91 0.42 -16.66
CA ASP A 169 11.78 -0.37 -17.88
C ASP A 169 10.85 -1.58 -17.75
N PHE A 170 10.56 -2.05 -16.53
CA PHE A 170 9.59 -3.12 -16.33
C PHE A 170 8.16 -2.57 -16.48
N TRP A 171 7.40 -3.12 -17.41
CA TRP A 171 6.04 -2.67 -17.75
C TRP A 171 5.04 -2.77 -16.58
N GLU A 172 5.32 -3.60 -15.58
CA GLU A 172 4.54 -3.77 -14.36
C GLU A 172 4.72 -2.64 -13.35
N ILE A 173 5.79 -1.85 -13.47
CA ILE A 173 6.09 -0.74 -12.55
C ILE A 173 5.12 0.41 -12.79
N ASP A 174 4.58 0.96 -11.70
CA ASP A 174 3.79 2.18 -11.72
C ASP A 174 4.72 3.39 -11.60
N ARG A 175 5.56 3.39 -10.56
CA ARG A 175 6.52 4.46 -10.28
C ARG A 175 7.67 3.97 -9.42
N VAL A 176 8.84 4.56 -9.63
CA VAL A 176 9.98 4.48 -8.70
C VAL A 176 10.23 5.88 -8.15
N PHE A 177 10.19 6.03 -6.84
CA PHE A 177 10.48 7.31 -6.18
C PHE A 177 11.71 7.18 -5.29
N LEU A 178 12.51 8.23 -5.23
CA LEU A 178 13.69 8.27 -4.39
C LEU A 178 13.37 9.01 -3.10
N PHE A 179 13.79 8.43 -1.99
CA PHE A 179 13.90 9.16 -0.72
C PHE A 179 15.26 9.90 -0.74
N ASP A 180 15.34 11.15 -0.40
CA ASP A 180 16.48 12.04 -0.59
C ASP A 180 16.66 12.40 -2.09
N ASP A 181 15.55 12.76 -2.76
CA ASP A 181 15.56 13.22 -4.16
C ASP A 181 15.90 14.70 -4.21
N ARG A 182 17.19 15.00 -4.32
CA ARG A 182 17.69 16.37 -4.42
C ARG A 182 17.91 16.75 -5.87
N GLU A 183 17.25 17.82 -6.29
CA GLU A 183 17.45 18.39 -7.61
C GLU A 183 18.90 18.85 -7.79
N ARG A 184 19.53 18.49 -8.91
CA ARG A 184 20.87 18.98 -9.25
C ARG A 184 20.79 20.44 -9.64
N GLN A 185 21.65 21.26 -9.07
CA GLN A 185 21.65 22.71 -9.24
C GLN A 185 23.06 23.25 -9.46
N ILE A 186 23.17 24.28 -10.29
CA ILE A 186 24.40 25.05 -10.42
C ILE A 186 24.30 26.29 -9.52
N HIS A 187 25.05 26.29 -8.43
CA HIS A 187 25.09 27.43 -7.52
C HIS A 187 26.12 28.44 -7.98
N VAL A 188 25.69 29.70 -8.11
CA VAL A 188 26.54 30.87 -8.32
C VAL A 188 26.65 31.60 -6.98
N GLU A 189 27.71 31.31 -6.25
CA GLU A 189 27.96 31.89 -4.93
C GLU A 189 28.70 33.23 -5.08
N VAL A 190 27.96 34.32 -4.99
CA VAL A 190 28.53 35.69 -5.17
C VAL A 190 29.24 36.13 -3.91
N ASP A 191 30.48 36.68 -4.05
CA ASP A 191 31.20 37.32 -2.96
C ASP A 191 30.64 38.73 -2.70
N PRO A 192 29.96 38.98 -1.55
CA PRO A 192 29.29 40.26 -1.31
C PRO A 192 30.23 41.47 -1.26
N PRO A 193 31.47 41.40 -0.71
CA PRO A 193 32.45 42.50 -0.79
C PRO A 193 32.82 42.87 -2.21
N SER A 194 33.13 41.90 -3.08
CA SER A 194 33.51 42.10 -4.47
C SER A 194 32.38 42.69 -5.31
N ALA A 195 31.13 42.14 -5.13
CA ALA A 195 29.97 42.68 -5.81
C ALA A 195 29.68 44.14 -5.43
N ARG A 196 29.76 44.48 -4.12
CA ARG A 196 29.58 45.85 -3.63
C ARG A 196 30.64 46.81 -4.14
N ALA A 197 31.92 46.40 -4.21
CA ALA A 197 32.98 47.23 -4.74
C ALA A 197 32.75 47.61 -6.21
N LEU A 198 31.99 46.80 -6.92
CA LEU A 198 31.64 47.03 -8.32
C LEU A 198 30.21 47.54 -8.51
N ASP A 199 29.49 47.88 -7.44
CA ASP A 199 28.10 48.34 -7.45
C ASP A 199 27.19 47.40 -8.22
N LEU A 200 27.31 46.07 -7.98
CA LEU A 200 26.53 45.03 -8.57
C LEU A 200 25.59 44.41 -7.54
N THR A 201 24.32 44.25 -7.92
CA THR A 201 23.30 43.54 -7.14
C THR A 201 23.19 42.10 -7.61
N LEU A 202 22.61 41.23 -6.78
CA LEU A 202 22.26 39.85 -7.19
C LEU A 202 21.29 39.84 -8.39
N ASP A 203 20.41 40.86 -8.47
CA ASP A 203 19.49 41.04 -9.57
C ASP A 203 20.20 41.37 -10.90
N ASP A 204 21.25 42.20 -10.85
CA ASP A 204 22.04 42.50 -12.04
C ASP A 204 22.80 41.27 -12.56
N ILE A 205 23.35 40.47 -11.65
CA ILE A 205 24.03 39.22 -11.98
C ILE A 205 23.02 38.20 -12.57
N GLY A 206 21.85 38.03 -11.92
CA GLY A 206 20.82 37.14 -12.42
C GLY A 206 20.32 37.51 -13.82
N ARG A 207 20.08 38.81 -14.07
CA ARG A 207 19.68 39.30 -15.40
C ARG A 207 20.78 39.10 -16.45
N ALA A 208 22.02 39.22 -16.09
CA ALA A 208 23.14 38.96 -17.01
C ALA A 208 23.16 37.46 -17.42
N LEU A 209 23.03 36.57 -16.44
CA LEU A 209 22.92 35.11 -16.70
C LEU A 209 21.72 34.76 -17.57
N GLU A 210 20.52 35.29 -17.27
CA GLU A 210 19.30 35.07 -18.03
C GLU A 210 19.41 35.58 -19.48
N SER A 211 20.12 36.69 -19.70
CA SER A 211 20.26 37.26 -21.03
C SER A 211 21.25 36.51 -21.91
N ASP A 212 22.30 35.94 -21.30
CA ASP A 212 23.35 35.20 -22.05
C ASP A 212 22.92 33.73 -22.28
N ASN A 213 22.05 33.17 -21.44
CA ASN A 213 21.58 31.78 -21.54
C ASN A 213 20.29 31.65 -22.38
N ARG A 214 20.37 32.06 -23.66
CA ARG A 214 19.19 32.05 -24.53
C ARG A 214 19.50 31.62 -25.96
N ASP A 215 18.76 30.66 -26.45
CA ASP A 215 18.64 30.38 -27.87
C ASP A 215 17.51 31.24 -28.47
N LEU A 216 17.84 31.98 -29.53
CA LEU A 216 16.85 32.82 -30.21
C LEU A 216 16.61 32.27 -31.63
N PRO A 217 15.36 31.90 -31.95
CA PRO A 217 15.03 31.55 -33.35
C PRO A 217 15.11 32.81 -34.20
N ALA A 218 15.89 32.74 -35.29
CA ALA A 218 16.06 33.84 -36.24
C ALA A 218 15.19 33.70 -37.48
N GLY A 219 14.39 32.62 -37.56
CA GLY A 219 13.53 32.34 -38.72
C GLY A 219 14.17 31.43 -39.74
N THR A 220 13.67 31.46 -40.99
CA THR A 220 14.16 30.65 -42.09
C THR A 220 14.89 31.51 -43.10
N LEU A 221 15.98 30.99 -43.70
CA LEU A 221 16.75 31.58 -44.73
C LEU A 221 16.72 30.70 -45.97
N GLU A 222 16.24 31.24 -47.09
CA GLU A 222 16.27 30.56 -48.39
C GLU A 222 17.63 30.78 -49.06
N LEU A 223 18.39 29.75 -49.34
CA LEU A 223 19.64 29.78 -50.07
C LEU A 223 19.54 28.83 -51.29
N GLY A 224 19.31 29.41 -52.45
CA GLY A 224 19.12 28.66 -53.68
C GLY A 224 17.81 27.84 -53.66
N ALA A 225 17.92 26.53 -53.76
CA ALA A 225 16.77 25.62 -53.73
C ALA A 225 16.50 25.02 -52.33
N SER A 226 17.19 25.46 -51.29
CA SER A 226 17.08 24.90 -49.95
C SER A 226 16.73 26.02 -48.95
N GLU A 227 15.85 25.67 -48.00
CA GLU A 227 15.46 26.50 -46.86
C GLU A 227 16.20 26.01 -45.62
N TYR A 228 16.80 26.93 -44.90
CA TYR A 228 17.56 26.67 -43.68
C TYR A 228 16.91 27.36 -42.50
N LEU A 229 16.68 26.60 -41.41
CA LEU A 229 16.29 27.18 -40.15
C LEU A 229 17.50 27.83 -39.48
N VAL A 230 17.39 29.10 -39.15
CA VAL A 230 18.46 29.86 -38.50
C VAL A 230 18.11 30.08 -37.04
N ARG A 231 19.00 29.72 -36.15
CA ARG A 231 18.91 30.02 -34.72
C ARG A 231 20.24 30.56 -34.19
N SER A 232 20.19 31.44 -33.20
CA SER A 232 21.32 31.78 -32.39
C SER A 232 21.45 30.79 -31.26
N ALA A 233 22.54 30.06 -31.17
CA ALA A 233 22.84 29.17 -30.05
C ALA A 233 23.56 29.96 -28.97
N GLY A 234 22.88 30.26 -27.88
CA GLY A 234 23.42 31.05 -26.76
C GLY A 234 23.24 30.36 -25.41
N GLN A 235 22.65 29.13 -25.38
CA GLN A 235 22.54 28.39 -24.12
C GLN A 235 23.91 27.93 -23.62
N PHE A 236 24.12 28.05 -22.30
CA PHE A 236 25.29 27.51 -21.64
C PHE A 236 25.39 26.01 -21.84
N GLN A 237 26.61 25.53 -22.12
CA GLN A 237 26.87 24.10 -22.30
C GLN A 237 27.65 23.50 -21.12
N ASP A 238 28.45 24.33 -20.45
CA ASP A 238 29.24 23.93 -19.29
C ASP A 238 29.36 25.02 -18.23
N LEU A 239 29.96 24.67 -17.09
CA LEU A 239 30.21 25.61 -15.98
C LEU A 239 31.13 26.76 -16.35
N ARG A 240 32.00 26.59 -17.38
CA ARG A 240 32.94 27.62 -17.82
C ARG A 240 32.21 28.72 -18.58
N ASP A 241 31.20 28.40 -19.33
CA ASP A 241 30.35 29.37 -20.01
C ASP A 241 29.69 30.30 -19.00
N ILE A 242 29.12 29.69 -17.92
CA ILE A 242 28.52 30.45 -16.80
C ILE A 242 29.56 31.36 -16.13
N ALA A 243 30.74 30.82 -15.82
CA ALA A 243 31.82 31.58 -15.17
C ALA A 243 32.36 32.73 -16.06
N ALA A 244 32.35 32.56 -17.37
CA ALA A 244 32.80 33.55 -18.34
C ALA A 244 31.77 34.66 -18.64
N THR A 245 30.50 34.52 -18.16
CA THR A 245 29.46 35.52 -18.39
C THR A 245 29.90 36.93 -17.96
N VAL A 246 29.66 37.93 -18.82
CA VAL A 246 30.00 39.31 -18.56
C VAL A 246 28.89 40.01 -17.79
N VAL A 247 29.09 40.27 -16.49
CA VAL A 247 28.07 40.85 -15.60
C VAL A 247 28.06 42.36 -15.61
N ARG A 248 29.16 43.00 -16.07
CA ARG A 248 29.27 44.46 -16.21
C ARG A 248 30.22 44.84 -17.34
N ARG A 249 29.84 45.86 -18.13
CA ARG A 249 30.72 46.53 -19.10
C ARG A 249 30.78 48.03 -18.81
N ASP A 250 31.94 48.59 -18.87
CA ASP A 250 32.10 50.04 -18.78
C ASP A 250 32.10 50.69 -20.20
N PRO A 251 31.90 52.00 -20.31
CA PRO A 251 31.93 52.70 -21.60
C PRO A 251 33.29 52.63 -22.30
N LEU A 252 34.37 52.29 -21.60
CA LEU A 252 35.73 52.18 -22.13
C LEU A 252 36.03 50.76 -22.66
N GLY A 253 35.08 49.84 -22.56
CA GLY A 253 35.22 48.48 -23.06
C GLY A 253 35.77 47.48 -22.04
N ASN A 254 36.07 47.89 -20.83
CA ASN A 254 36.43 46.96 -19.77
C ASN A 254 35.20 46.17 -19.35
N HIS A 255 35.40 44.91 -19.01
CA HIS A 255 34.30 44.02 -18.61
C HIS A 255 34.67 43.24 -17.35
N VAL A 256 33.68 42.99 -16.50
CA VAL A 256 33.77 42.15 -15.33
C VAL A 256 33.09 40.82 -15.64
N ARG A 257 33.82 39.72 -15.47
CA ARG A 257 33.28 38.39 -15.60
C ARG A 257 32.80 37.86 -14.27
N LEU A 258 31.86 36.94 -14.31
CA LEU A 258 31.29 36.33 -13.14
C LEU A 258 32.34 35.64 -12.26
N GLU A 259 33.30 34.93 -12.87
CA GLU A 259 34.42 34.27 -12.16
C GLU A 259 35.26 35.17 -11.26
N GLN A 260 35.22 36.48 -11.48
CA GLN A 260 35.96 37.47 -10.68
C GLN A 260 35.23 37.84 -9.38
N ILE A 261 33.94 37.57 -9.28
CA ILE A 261 33.08 37.98 -8.17
C ILE A 261 32.24 36.85 -7.58
N ALA A 262 32.25 35.66 -8.19
CA ALA A 262 31.46 34.53 -7.77
C ALA A 262 32.18 33.19 -8.01
N ALA A 263 31.89 32.21 -7.20
CA ALA A 263 32.24 30.82 -7.43
C ALA A 263 31.05 30.08 -8.07
N VAL A 264 31.31 29.35 -9.16
CA VAL A 264 30.29 28.51 -9.82
C VAL A 264 30.53 27.07 -9.40
N ARG A 265 29.52 26.44 -8.83
CA ARG A 265 29.60 25.06 -8.30
C ARG A 265 28.46 24.23 -8.78
N ASP A 266 28.75 23.02 -9.26
CA ASP A 266 27.79 21.97 -9.50
C ASP A 266 27.48 21.29 -8.16
N THR A 267 26.24 21.30 -7.76
CA THR A 267 25.81 20.82 -6.46
C THR A 267 24.34 20.35 -6.52
N TYR A 268 23.74 20.16 -5.38
CA TYR A 268 22.34 19.77 -5.25
C TYR A 268 21.55 20.78 -4.40
N ALA A 269 20.25 20.79 -4.55
CA ALA A 269 19.36 21.54 -3.68
C ALA A 269 19.64 21.23 -2.19
N ARG A 270 19.22 22.13 -1.32
CA ARG A 270 19.40 21.96 0.13
C ARG A 270 18.85 20.59 0.56
N GLU A 271 19.61 19.89 1.39
CA GLU A 271 19.21 18.61 1.95
C GLU A 271 18.02 18.79 2.90
N GLU A 272 16.87 18.20 2.55
CA GLU A 272 15.64 18.20 3.35
C GLU A 272 15.40 16.84 3.98
N ALA A 273 15.98 15.80 3.41
CA ALA A 273 15.91 14.42 3.90
C ALA A 273 17.27 13.74 3.75
N ARG A 274 17.51 12.74 4.59
CA ARG A 274 18.72 11.92 4.59
C ARG A 274 18.41 10.51 4.99
N SER A 275 18.89 9.51 4.24
CA SER A 275 18.72 8.11 4.57
C SER A 275 20.02 7.43 4.94
N ARG A 276 19.95 6.46 5.86
CA ARG A 276 21.05 5.56 6.23
C ARG A 276 20.53 4.14 6.36
N LEU A 277 21.32 3.17 5.91
CA LEU A 277 21.09 1.75 6.16
C LEU A 277 22.27 1.21 6.98
N ASP A 278 22.00 0.66 8.16
CA ASP A 278 22.98 0.11 9.09
C ASP A 278 24.14 1.08 9.40
N GLY A 279 23.80 2.38 9.51
CA GLY A 279 24.73 3.47 9.78
C GLY A 279 25.49 3.98 8.56
N ARG A 280 25.36 3.37 7.36
CA ARG A 280 25.96 3.86 6.12
C ARG A 280 25.01 4.80 5.40
N ARG A 281 25.51 5.86 4.81
CA ARG A 281 24.69 6.74 3.97
C ARG A 281 24.03 5.93 2.85
N SER A 282 22.76 6.17 2.61
CA SER A 282 22.03 5.49 1.54
C SER A 282 21.09 6.44 0.80
N ILE A 283 20.77 6.09 -0.43
CA ILE A 283 19.61 6.60 -1.15
C ILE A 283 18.64 5.43 -1.27
N ALA A 284 17.44 5.61 -0.74
CA ALA A 284 16.42 4.58 -0.81
C ALA A 284 15.48 4.85 -1.99
N LEU A 285 15.16 3.80 -2.74
CA LEU A 285 14.19 3.80 -3.83
C LEU A 285 12.96 3.04 -3.37
N GLY A 286 11.79 3.65 -3.43
CA GLY A 286 10.51 2.98 -3.22
C GLY A 286 9.92 2.59 -4.57
N VAL A 287 9.57 1.32 -4.74
CA VAL A 287 9.03 0.78 -5.98
C VAL A 287 7.56 0.46 -5.81
N THR A 288 6.70 1.07 -6.61
CA THR A 288 5.27 0.76 -6.66
C THR A 288 4.91 0.03 -7.95
N LYS A 289 3.90 -0.82 -7.87
CA LYS A 289 3.45 -1.68 -8.97
C LYS A 289 2.08 -1.23 -9.48
N LYS A 290 1.83 -1.36 -10.79
CA LYS A 290 0.49 -1.26 -11.38
C LYS A 290 -0.42 -2.38 -10.85
N ASP A 291 -1.73 -2.21 -10.97
CA ASP A 291 -2.73 -3.24 -10.57
C ASP A 291 -2.69 -4.51 -11.45
N ILE A 292 -1.68 -4.66 -12.29
CA ILE A 292 -1.49 -5.76 -13.25
C ILE A 292 -0.14 -6.45 -13.01
N GLY A 293 -0.05 -7.74 -13.29
CA GLY A 293 1.17 -8.54 -13.09
C GLY A 293 1.31 -9.09 -11.68
N SER A 294 2.14 -10.10 -11.52
CA SER A 294 2.43 -10.78 -10.26
C SER A 294 3.51 -10.04 -9.48
N SER A 295 3.25 -9.75 -8.20
CA SER A 295 4.24 -9.15 -7.31
C SER A 295 5.48 -10.05 -7.12
N LEU A 296 5.27 -11.37 -7.03
CA LEU A 296 6.36 -12.32 -6.87
C LEU A 296 7.26 -12.39 -8.11
N ASP A 297 6.66 -12.41 -9.31
CA ASP A 297 7.43 -12.45 -10.56
C ASP A 297 8.22 -11.17 -10.77
N LEU A 298 7.60 -10.02 -10.48
CA LEU A 298 8.25 -8.73 -10.59
C LEU A 298 9.44 -8.63 -9.61
N LEU A 299 9.26 -9.06 -8.36
CA LEU A 299 10.35 -9.06 -7.38
C LEU A 299 11.48 -10.03 -7.74
N ALA A 300 11.16 -11.18 -8.35
CA ALA A 300 12.19 -12.06 -8.90
C ALA A 300 13.01 -11.38 -10.02
N LYS A 301 12.35 -10.59 -10.88
CA LYS A 301 13.03 -9.80 -11.92
C LYS A 301 13.90 -8.69 -11.31
N ILE A 302 13.38 -7.96 -10.32
CA ILE A 302 14.12 -6.92 -9.59
C ILE A 302 15.34 -7.54 -8.90
N ASN A 303 15.18 -8.65 -8.18
CA ASN A 303 16.30 -9.35 -7.53
C ASN A 303 17.39 -9.78 -8.53
N ALA A 304 16.99 -10.31 -9.69
CA ALA A 304 17.93 -10.67 -10.74
C ALA A 304 18.64 -9.42 -11.34
N LEU A 305 17.94 -8.29 -11.45
CA LEU A 305 18.52 -7.02 -11.85
C LEU A 305 19.53 -6.53 -10.82
N LEU A 306 19.17 -6.50 -9.53
CA LEU A 306 20.05 -6.06 -8.44
C LEU A 306 21.32 -6.91 -8.36
N GLY A 307 21.20 -8.24 -8.54
CA GLY A 307 22.37 -9.13 -8.59
C GLY A 307 23.35 -8.76 -9.72
N ARG A 308 22.84 -8.33 -10.89
CA ARG A 308 23.67 -7.82 -12.00
C ARG A 308 24.20 -6.43 -11.71
N PHE A 309 23.35 -5.54 -11.20
CA PHE A 309 23.72 -4.17 -10.87
C PHE A 309 24.82 -4.10 -9.82
N ALA A 310 24.77 -4.96 -8.80
CA ALA A 310 25.81 -5.06 -7.78
C ALA A 310 27.21 -5.37 -8.36
N THR A 311 27.30 -6.05 -9.51
CA THR A 311 28.60 -6.36 -10.14
C THR A 311 29.27 -5.18 -10.85
N ILE A 312 28.49 -4.14 -11.17
CA ILE A 312 28.99 -2.93 -11.84
C ILE A 312 29.19 -1.75 -10.87
N LEU A 313 28.74 -1.91 -9.60
CA LEU A 313 28.93 -0.90 -8.58
C LEU A 313 30.42 -0.82 -8.16
N PRO A 314 30.92 0.38 -7.82
CA PRO A 314 32.21 0.53 -7.13
C PRO A 314 32.24 -0.25 -5.83
N ALA A 315 33.42 -0.70 -5.40
CA ALA A 315 33.60 -1.44 -4.14
C ALA A 315 33.18 -0.65 -2.88
N SER A 316 33.10 0.68 -2.98
CA SER A 316 32.61 1.58 -1.93
C SER A 316 31.09 1.66 -1.84
N MET A 317 30.36 1.01 -2.76
CA MET A 317 28.89 1.05 -2.84
C MET A 317 28.31 -0.36 -2.72
N GLY A 318 27.09 -0.44 -2.19
CA GLY A 318 26.31 -1.65 -2.10
C GLY A 318 24.86 -1.38 -2.44
N VAL A 319 24.13 -2.42 -2.84
CA VAL A 319 22.69 -2.34 -3.08
C VAL A 319 22.00 -3.47 -2.33
N GLU A 320 20.99 -3.15 -1.56
CA GLU A 320 20.25 -4.11 -0.73
C GLU A 320 18.74 -3.87 -0.82
N LEU A 321 18.00 -4.97 -0.74
CA LEU A 321 16.54 -4.92 -0.58
C LEU A 321 16.18 -4.67 0.88
N VAL A 322 15.29 -3.74 1.12
CA VAL A 322 14.73 -3.42 2.44
C VAL A 322 13.21 -3.53 2.34
N ASN A 323 12.57 -3.96 3.40
CA ASN A 323 11.11 -4.10 3.46
C ASN A 323 10.52 -4.90 2.28
N ASP A 324 11.08 -6.09 2.04
CA ASP A 324 10.66 -7.00 0.97
C ASP A 324 9.30 -7.64 1.30
N THR A 325 8.23 -7.17 0.65
CA THR A 325 6.89 -7.72 0.84
C THR A 325 6.70 -9.10 0.22
N SER A 326 7.61 -9.55 -0.68
CA SER A 326 7.49 -10.85 -1.35
C SER A 326 7.62 -12.03 -0.39
N VAL A 327 8.45 -11.89 0.63
CA VAL A 327 8.63 -12.93 1.66
C VAL A 327 7.30 -13.19 2.35
N ARG A 328 6.55 -12.12 2.66
CA ARG A 328 5.22 -12.22 3.26
C ARG A 328 4.19 -12.86 2.33
N VAL A 329 4.18 -12.42 1.06
CA VAL A 329 3.31 -13.02 0.03
C VAL A 329 3.61 -14.51 -0.10
N ALA A 330 4.87 -14.89 -0.23
CA ALA A 330 5.29 -16.27 -0.36
C ALA A 330 4.92 -17.10 0.89
N ASN A 331 5.13 -16.58 2.09
CA ASN A 331 4.78 -17.23 3.34
C ASN A 331 3.26 -17.39 3.50
N ALA A 332 2.47 -16.35 3.21
CA ALA A 332 1.00 -16.43 3.24
C ALA A 332 0.48 -17.47 2.25
N LEU A 333 0.98 -17.47 1.01
CA LEU A 333 0.62 -18.46 -0.02
C LEU A 333 1.00 -19.87 0.41
N SER A 334 2.21 -20.08 0.93
CA SER A 334 2.70 -21.38 1.40
C SER A 334 1.88 -21.89 2.57
N ASN A 335 1.61 -21.07 3.57
CA ASN A 335 0.81 -21.44 4.74
C ASN A 335 -0.61 -21.83 4.34
N LEU A 336 -1.23 -21.09 3.43
CA LEU A 336 -2.58 -21.41 2.95
C LEU A 336 -2.61 -22.66 2.09
N GLN A 337 -1.59 -22.91 1.25
CA GLN A 337 -1.46 -24.16 0.50
C GLN A 337 -1.29 -25.36 1.43
N ILE A 338 -0.44 -25.26 2.45
CA ILE A 338 -0.24 -26.32 3.45
C ILE A 338 -1.54 -26.57 4.21
N ASN A 339 -2.26 -25.54 4.63
CA ASN A 339 -3.54 -25.67 5.33
C ASN A 339 -4.62 -26.28 4.43
N ALA A 340 -4.69 -25.90 3.16
CA ALA A 340 -5.61 -26.49 2.19
C ALA A 340 -5.31 -27.97 1.94
N LEU A 341 -4.03 -28.34 1.80
CA LEU A 341 -3.61 -29.73 1.64
C LEU A 341 -3.87 -30.56 2.90
N ALA A 342 -3.52 -30.04 4.07
CA ALA A 342 -3.76 -30.73 5.34
C ALA A 342 -5.26 -30.87 5.63
N GLY A 343 -6.05 -29.84 5.41
CA GLY A 343 -7.50 -29.86 5.53
C GLY A 343 -8.14 -30.82 4.54
N GLY A 344 -7.74 -30.77 3.28
CA GLY A 344 -8.19 -31.71 2.24
C GLY A 344 -7.86 -33.15 2.58
N LEU A 345 -6.65 -33.44 3.04
CA LEU A 345 -6.25 -34.77 3.48
C LEU A 345 -7.08 -35.26 4.66
N LEU A 346 -7.32 -34.40 5.67
CA LEU A 346 -8.15 -34.73 6.82
C LEU A 346 -9.57 -35.04 6.38
N VAL A 347 -10.16 -34.29 5.47
CA VAL A 347 -11.47 -34.53 4.88
C VAL A 347 -11.50 -35.90 4.20
N VAL A 348 -10.51 -36.22 3.38
CA VAL A 348 -10.42 -37.54 2.70
C VAL A 348 -10.32 -38.68 3.71
N ILE A 349 -9.54 -38.53 4.78
CA ILE A 349 -9.42 -39.51 5.84
C ILE A 349 -10.77 -39.74 6.54
N VAL A 350 -11.44 -38.65 6.91
CA VAL A 350 -12.77 -38.75 7.56
C VAL A 350 -13.77 -39.43 6.62
N LEU A 351 -13.85 -39.03 5.36
CA LEU A 351 -14.72 -39.66 4.38
C LEU A 351 -14.39 -41.15 4.18
N TRP A 352 -13.12 -41.51 4.17
CA TRP A 352 -12.71 -42.92 4.08
C TRP A 352 -13.22 -43.72 5.25
N LEU A 353 -13.14 -43.21 6.46
CA LEU A 353 -13.65 -43.88 7.66
C LEU A 353 -15.15 -44.12 7.61
N PHE A 354 -15.95 -43.25 6.99
CA PHE A 354 -17.42 -43.33 6.96
C PHE A 354 -17.97 -43.93 5.67
N LEU A 355 -17.48 -43.55 4.49
CA LEU A 355 -18.02 -43.91 3.18
C LEU A 355 -17.25 -45.03 2.47
N GLY A 356 -16.09 -45.44 3.03
CA GLY A 356 -15.21 -46.40 2.39
C GLY A 356 -14.34 -45.77 1.30
N LEU A 357 -13.20 -46.42 0.98
CA LEU A 357 -12.10 -45.85 0.18
C LEU A 357 -12.53 -45.34 -1.21
N ARG A 358 -13.35 -46.10 -1.95
CA ARG A 358 -13.74 -45.75 -3.32
C ARG A 358 -14.62 -44.50 -3.38
N ASN A 359 -15.61 -44.42 -2.51
CA ASN A 359 -16.52 -43.26 -2.47
C ASN A 359 -15.81 -42.03 -1.96
N SER A 360 -14.91 -42.19 -0.97
CA SER A 360 -14.02 -41.11 -0.51
C SER A 360 -13.11 -40.59 -1.61
N LEU A 361 -12.55 -41.48 -2.44
CA LEU A 361 -11.70 -41.07 -3.55
C LEU A 361 -12.47 -40.27 -4.61
N MET A 362 -13.73 -40.61 -4.86
CA MET A 362 -14.60 -39.87 -5.79
C MET A 362 -14.86 -38.44 -5.28
N ALA A 363 -15.18 -38.28 -3.99
CA ALA A 363 -15.31 -36.97 -3.38
C ALA A 363 -13.99 -36.20 -3.40
N ALA A 364 -12.86 -36.89 -3.14
CA ALA A 364 -11.53 -36.26 -3.13
C ALA A 364 -11.11 -35.72 -4.50
N ILE A 365 -11.49 -36.36 -5.61
CA ILE A 365 -11.24 -35.89 -6.97
C ILE A 365 -12.08 -34.65 -7.29
N GLY A 366 -13.27 -34.52 -6.73
CA GLY A 366 -14.16 -33.37 -6.91
C GLY A 366 -13.53 -32.04 -6.41
N ILE A 367 -12.77 -32.09 -5.30
CA ILE A 367 -12.16 -30.90 -4.70
C ILE A 367 -11.23 -30.17 -5.69
N PRO A 368 -10.19 -30.81 -6.28
CA PRO A 368 -9.35 -30.18 -7.29
C PRO A 368 -10.11 -29.66 -8.51
N VAL A 369 -11.15 -30.36 -8.93
CA VAL A 369 -11.95 -29.95 -10.09
C VAL A 369 -12.77 -28.69 -9.77
N ALA A 370 -13.42 -28.65 -8.61
CA ALA A 370 -14.16 -27.47 -8.17
C ALA A 370 -13.22 -26.26 -7.99
N PHE A 371 -12.05 -26.44 -7.40
CA PHE A 371 -11.07 -25.36 -7.25
C PHE A 371 -10.46 -24.91 -8.59
N ALA A 372 -10.15 -25.84 -9.50
CA ALA A 372 -9.68 -25.47 -10.82
C ALA A 372 -10.71 -24.62 -11.57
N LEU A 373 -11.99 -25.01 -11.53
CA LEU A 373 -13.06 -24.21 -12.11
C LEU A 373 -13.21 -22.86 -11.40
N SER A 374 -13.05 -22.82 -10.08
CA SER A 374 -13.08 -21.58 -9.30
C SER A 374 -11.98 -20.61 -9.73
N PHE A 375 -10.74 -21.06 -9.92
CA PHE A 375 -9.67 -20.23 -10.43
C PHE A 375 -9.95 -19.69 -11.84
N ALA A 376 -10.54 -20.52 -12.71
CA ALA A 376 -10.94 -20.06 -14.04
C ALA A 376 -12.02 -18.96 -13.96
N LEU A 377 -13.02 -19.12 -13.08
CA LEU A 377 -14.07 -18.13 -12.85
C LEU A 377 -13.51 -16.85 -12.22
N LEU A 378 -12.65 -16.97 -11.19
CA LEU A 378 -11.99 -15.82 -10.55
C LEU A 378 -11.14 -15.05 -11.54
N LYS A 379 -10.36 -15.72 -12.38
CA LYS A 379 -9.58 -15.07 -13.44
C LYS A 379 -10.47 -14.28 -14.40
N TYR A 380 -11.62 -14.84 -14.77
CA TYR A 380 -12.57 -14.16 -15.66
C TYR A 380 -13.14 -12.87 -15.04
N THR A 381 -13.28 -12.81 -13.71
CA THR A 381 -13.67 -11.58 -13.00
C THR A 381 -12.54 -10.57 -12.81
N GLY A 382 -11.32 -10.88 -13.22
CA GLY A 382 -10.15 -10.02 -13.01
C GLY A 382 -9.56 -10.10 -11.61
N ALA A 383 -9.95 -11.09 -10.80
CA ALA A 383 -9.43 -11.27 -9.44
C ALA A 383 -7.96 -11.73 -9.45
N SER A 384 -7.21 -11.35 -8.43
CA SER A 384 -5.85 -11.84 -8.13
C SER A 384 -5.88 -12.96 -7.08
N ILE A 385 -4.80 -13.74 -7.02
CA ILE A 385 -4.53 -14.66 -5.92
C ILE A 385 -3.90 -13.84 -4.80
N ASN A 386 -4.65 -13.61 -3.74
CA ASN A 386 -4.24 -12.82 -2.59
C ASN A 386 -4.74 -13.48 -1.29
N GLU A 387 -4.36 -12.92 -0.15
CA GLU A 387 -4.73 -13.47 1.16
C GLU A 387 -6.25 -13.68 1.29
N ASN A 388 -7.06 -12.69 0.88
CA ASN A 388 -8.53 -12.76 0.99
C ASN A 388 -9.14 -13.82 0.05
N THR A 389 -8.63 -13.95 -1.18
CA THR A 389 -9.04 -14.98 -2.13
C THR A 389 -8.76 -16.37 -1.57
N LEU A 390 -7.54 -16.58 -1.05
CA LEU A 390 -7.13 -17.87 -0.49
C LEU A 390 -7.87 -18.17 0.81
N PHE A 391 -8.11 -17.17 1.66
CA PHE A 391 -8.97 -17.32 2.83
C PHE A 391 -10.38 -17.79 2.46
N GLY A 392 -10.99 -17.18 1.44
CA GLY A 392 -12.28 -17.59 0.90
C GLY A 392 -12.27 -19.06 0.40
N LEU A 393 -11.20 -19.49 -0.29
CA LEU A 393 -11.04 -20.87 -0.76
C LEU A 393 -10.90 -21.87 0.39
N VAL A 394 -10.12 -21.54 1.42
CA VAL A 394 -9.97 -22.39 2.61
C VAL A 394 -11.29 -22.47 3.38
N LEU A 395 -12.00 -21.37 3.53
CA LEU A 395 -13.31 -21.31 4.20
C LEU A 395 -14.34 -22.21 3.51
N VAL A 396 -14.36 -22.21 2.19
CA VAL A 396 -15.35 -22.96 1.41
C VAL A 396 -15.00 -24.45 1.23
N LEU A 397 -13.77 -24.85 1.53
CA LEU A 397 -13.28 -26.23 1.32
C LEU A 397 -14.22 -27.30 1.93
N GLY A 398 -14.68 -27.09 3.16
CA GLY A 398 -15.62 -27.99 3.82
C GLY A 398 -16.99 -28.02 3.13
N MET A 399 -17.49 -26.87 2.69
CA MET A 399 -18.81 -26.73 2.05
C MET A 399 -18.84 -27.36 0.65
N VAL A 400 -17.77 -27.30 -0.10
CA VAL A 400 -17.62 -27.93 -1.42
C VAL A 400 -17.78 -29.47 -1.31
N VAL A 401 -17.21 -30.04 -0.26
CA VAL A 401 -17.24 -31.48 -0.05
C VAL A 401 -18.63 -31.96 0.38
N ASP A 402 -19.37 -31.16 1.13
CA ASP A 402 -20.71 -31.52 1.60
C ASP A 402 -21.69 -31.82 0.45
N ASP A 403 -21.67 -31.00 -0.60
CA ASP A 403 -22.50 -31.22 -1.80
C ASP A 403 -22.18 -32.57 -2.45
N ALA A 404 -20.90 -32.89 -2.61
CA ALA A 404 -20.44 -34.16 -3.17
C ALA A 404 -20.83 -35.36 -2.29
N ILE A 405 -20.72 -35.24 -0.95
CA ILE A 405 -21.08 -36.30 -0.01
C ILE A 405 -22.56 -36.69 -0.17
N ILE A 406 -23.44 -35.71 -0.21
CA ILE A 406 -24.91 -35.96 -0.33
C ILE A 406 -25.22 -36.69 -1.63
N VAL A 407 -24.61 -36.27 -2.73
CA VAL A 407 -24.81 -36.89 -4.05
C VAL A 407 -24.26 -38.33 -4.06
N ILE A 408 -23.03 -38.54 -3.56
CA ILE A 408 -22.38 -39.85 -3.48
C ILE A 408 -23.21 -40.82 -2.61
N GLU A 409 -23.59 -40.36 -1.42
CA GLU A 409 -24.36 -41.21 -0.47
C GLU A 409 -25.69 -41.63 -1.07
N ASN A 410 -26.42 -40.72 -1.70
CA ASN A 410 -27.70 -41.03 -2.31
C ASN A 410 -27.57 -41.96 -3.52
N ILE A 411 -26.57 -41.76 -4.39
CA ILE A 411 -26.27 -42.71 -5.48
C ILE A 411 -25.92 -44.09 -4.90
N TYR A 412 -25.06 -44.12 -3.89
CA TYR A 412 -24.64 -45.38 -3.24
C TYR A 412 -25.81 -46.13 -2.58
N ARG A 413 -26.76 -45.40 -1.97
CA ARG A 413 -28.02 -45.99 -1.43
C ARG A 413 -28.82 -46.72 -2.50
N TYR A 414 -28.93 -46.16 -3.72
CA TYR A 414 -29.61 -46.82 -4.83
C TYR A 414 -28.85 -48.06 -5.35
N ILE A 415 -27.49 -48.01 -5.36
CA ILE A 415 -26.64 -49.16 -5.70
C ILE A 415 -26.86 -50.30 -4.67
N GLN A 416 -26.89 -49.98 -3.38
CA GLN A 416 -27.17 -50.95 -2.31
C GLN A 416 -28.57 -51.56 -2.42
N ALA A 417 -29.57 -50.76 -2.86
CA ALA A 417 -30.92 -51.22 -3.11
C ALA A 417 -31.06 -52.13 -4.35
N GLY A 418 -29.96 -52.38 -5.08
CA GLY A 418 -29.94 -53.31 -6.20
C GLY A 418 -30.17 -52.72 -7.58
N ARG A 419 -30.19 -51.41 -7.71
CA ARG A 419 -30.28 -50.73 -9.01
C ARG A 419 -28.96 -50.84 -9.78
N ASP A 420 -29.06 -50.81 -11.08
CA ASP A 420 -27.88 -50.63 -11.95
C ASP A 420 -27.19 -49.30 -11.68
N ARG A 421 -25.87 -49.27 -11.87
CA ARG A 421 -25.04 -48.09 -11.52
C ARG A 421 -25.45 -46.83 -12.26
N VAL A 422 -25.73 -46.95 -13.57
CA VAL A 422 -26.16 -45.83 -14.40
C VAL A 422 -27.53 -45.31 -13.95
N GLU A 423 -28.48 -46.27 -13.69
CA GLU A 423 -29.80 -45.89 -13.16
C GLU A 423 -29.70 -45.29 -11.76
N ALA A 424 -28.87 -45.85 -10.90
CA ALA A 424 -28.61 -45.33 -9.55
C ALA A 424 -28.01 -43.91 -9.58
N ALA A 425 -27.04 -43.63 -10.46
CA ALA A 425 -26.47 -42.32 -10.64
C ALA A 425 -27.50 -41.28 -11.09
N VAL A 426 -28.34 -41.63 -12.07
CA VAL A 426 -29.40 -40.74 -12.57
C VAL A 426 -30.47 -40.44 -11.51
N LEU A 427 -30.98 -41.49 -10.85
CA LEU A 427 -32.03 -41.33 -9.85
C LEU A 427 -31.54 -40.67 -8.57
N GLY A 428 -30.35 -41.10 -8.09
CA GLY A 428 -29.75 -40.57 -6.87
C GLY A 428 -29.42 -39.08 -7.00
N THR A 429 -28.83 -38.67 -8.10
CA THR A 429 -28.52 -37.24 -8.34
C THR A 429 -29.80 -36.42 -8.50
N ARG A 430 -30.79 -36.91 -9.24
CA ARG A 430 -32.06 -36.18 -9.43
C ARG A 430 -32.80 -35.92 -8.13
N GLU A 431 -32.79 -36.88 -7.22
CA GLU A 431 -33.53 -36.79 -5.95
C GLU A 431 -32.96 -35.69 -5.05
N VAL A 432 -31.63 -35.54 -5.03
CA VAL A 432 -30.95 -34.58 -4.16
C VAL A 432 -30.64 -33.24 -4.84
N LEU A 433 -30.91 -33.07 -6.13
CA LEU A 433 -30.63 -31.86 -6.88
C LEU A 433 -31.23 -30.60 -6.22
N ALA A 434 -32.55 -30.64 -5.93
CA ALA A 434 -33.22 -29.48 -5.35
C ALA A 434 -32.75 -29.18 -3.91
N PRO A 435 -32.66 -30.17 -3.00
CA PRO A 435 -32.09 -29.94 -1.66
C PRO A 435 -30.66 -29.34 -1.68
N VAL A 436 -29.74 -29.93 -2.46
CA VAL A 436 -28.37 -29.49 -2.54
C VAL A 436 -28.29 -28.07 -3.14
N ALA A 437 -28.94 -27.83 -4.29
CA ALA A 437 -28.94 -26.51 -4.90
C ALA A 437 -29.53 -25.43 -3.97
N THR A 438 -30.61 -25.77 -3.23
CA THR A 438 -31.23 -24.83 -2.28
C THR A 438 -30.31 -24.57 -1.10
N SER A 439 -29.63 -25.59 -0.56
CA SER A 439 -28.64 -25.42 0.52
C SER A 439 -27.49 -24.50 0.09
N THR A 440 -26.92 -24.79 -1.07
CA THR A 440 -25.81 -23.98 -1.61
C THR A 440 -26.23 -22.54 -1.90
N LEU A 441 -27.41 -22.31 -2.50
CA LEU A 441 -27.98 -20.98 -2.71
C LEU A 441 -28.23 -20.23 -1.39
N THR A 442 -28.67 -20.94 -0.35
CA THR A 442 -28.87 -20.36 0.99
C THR A 442 -27.53 -19.94 1.59
N THR A 443 -26.49 -20.76 1.43
CA THR A 443 -25.14 -20.43 1.87
C THR A 443 -24.60 -19.19 1.13
N MET A 444 -24.76 -19.16 -0.21
CA MET A 444 -24.39 -17.97 -0.98
C MET A 444 -25.15 -16.71 -0.50
N ALA A 445 -26.44 -16.83 -0.28
CA ALA A 445 -27.28 -15.73 0.21
C ALA A 445 -26.86 -15.25 1.62
N ALA A 446 -26.28 -16.11 2.44
CA ALA A 446 -25.73 -15.73 3.74
C ALA A 446 -24.41 -14.94 3.64
N PHE A 447 -23.58 -15.19 2.61
CA PHE A 447 -22.33 -14.49 2.37
C PHE A 447 -22.49 -13.19 1.57
N LEU A 448 -23.46 -13.12 0.65
CA LEU A 448 -23.65 -11.96 -0.24
C LEU A 448 -23.83 -10.61 0.48
N PRO A 449 -24.48 -10.50 1.66
CA PRO A 449 -24.56 -9.23 2.38
C PRO A 449 -23.21 -8.59 2.70
N LEU A 450 -22.13 -9.39 2.84
CA LEU A 450 -20.78 -8.88 3.04
C LEU A 450 -20.25 -8.07 1.82
N VAL A 451 -20.80 -8.30 0.63
CA VAL A 451 -20.46 -7.49 -0.58
C VAL A 451 -20.99 -6.07 -0.46
N LEU A 452 -22.04 -5.86 0.34
CA LEU A 452 -22.70 -4.56 0.53
C LEU A 452 -22.11 -3.74 1.66
N LEU A 453 -21.03 -4.21 2.30
CA LEU A 453 -20.35 -3.44 3.34
C LEU A 453 -19.72 -2.18 2.71
N PRO A 454 -20.06 -0.97 3.23
CA PRO A 454 -19.51 0.27 2.70
C PRO A 454 -18.08 0.52 3.21
N GLY A 455 -17.37 1.43 2.52
CA GLY A 455 -16.07 1.95 2.92
C GLY A 455 -14.91 1.01 2.59
N THR A 456 -13.70 1.43 3.00
CA THR A 456 -12.43 0.74 2.74
C THR A 456 -12.47 -0.73 3.13
N ILE A 457 -12.96 -1.01 4.33
CA ILE A 457 -13.08 -2.38 4.86
C ILE A 457 -13.96 -3.24 3.96
N GLY A 458 -15.10 -2.71 3.50
CA GLY A 458 -16.02 -3.41 2.59
C GLY A 458 -15.34 -3.77 1.27
N GLU A 459 -14.57 -2.86 0.70
CA GLU A 459 -13.84 -3.08 -0.55
C GLU A 459 -12.83 -4.24 -0.44
N PHE A 460 -12.12 -4.36 0.68
CA PHE A 460 -11.22 -5.50 0.92
C PHE A 460 -11.97 -6.81 1.19
N LEU A 461 -13.04 -6.77 1.96
CA LEU A 461 -13.77 -7.97 2.36
C LEU A 461 -14.66 -8.55 1.26
N LYS A 462 -15.13 -7.77 0.28
CA LYS A 462 -16.01 -8.25 -0.80
C LYS A 462 -15.41 -9.38 -1.63
N VAL A 463 -14.09 -9.51 -1.66
CA VAL A 463 -13.37 -10.57 -2.37
C VAL A 463 -13.71 -11.95 -1.79
N VAL A 464 -13.88 -12.06 -0.46
CA VAL A 464 -14.19 -13.33 0.22
C VAL A 464 -15.54 -13.90 -0.20
N PRO A 465 -16.69 -13.19 -0.07
CA PRO A 465 -17.99 -13.73 -0.48
C PRO A 465 -18.09 -13.99 -2.00
N ILE A 466 -17.40 -13.21 -2.82
CA ILE A 466 -17.32 -13.47 -4.27
C ILE A 466 -16.59 -14.81 -4.51
N THR A 467 -15.43 -15.01 -3.90
CA THR A 467 -14.65 -16.25 -4.02
C THR A 467 -15.44 -17.45 -3.54
N VAL A 468 -16.07 -17.36 -2.37
CA VAL A 468 -16.94 -18.42 -1.82
C VAL A 468 -18.07 -18.73 -2.78
N SER A 469 -18.77 -17.72 -3.30
CA SER A 469 -19.92 -17.90 -4.20
C SER A 469 -19.51 -18.55 -5.52
N LEU A 470 -18.41 -18.10 -6.14
CA LEU A 470 -17.91 -18.69 -7.39
C LEU A 470 -17.45 -20.14 -7.18
N THR A 471 -16.83 -20.43 -6.04
CA THR A 471 -16.39 -21.80 -5.70
C THR A 471 -17.58 -22.72 -5.44
N LEU A 472 -18.63 -22.23 -4.78
CA LEU A 472 -19.87 -23.00 -4.59
C LEU A 472 -20.60 -23.26 -5.92
N ILE A 473 -20.60 -22.30 -6.85
CA ILE A 473 -21.11 -22.54 -8.22
C ILE A 473 -20.28 -23.62 -8.91
N ALA A 474 -18.95 -23.54 -8.80
CA ALA A 474 -18.05 -24.56 -9.36
C ALA A 474 -18.33 -25.96 -8.75
N SER A 475 -18.55 -26.04 -7.44
CA SER A 475 -18.95 -27.27 -6.75
C SER A 475 -20.26 -27.83 -7.29
N LEU A 476 -21.29 -27.01 -7.47
CA LEU A 476 -22.57 -27.48 -8.07
C LEU A 476 -22.37 -28.02 -9.49
N VAL A 477 -21.54 -27.40 -10.30
CA VAL A 477 -21.20 -27.90 -11.65
C VAL A 477 -20.53 -29.28 -11.56
N GLU A 478 -19.55 -29.42 -10.65
CA GLU A 478 -18.87 -30.68 -10.41
C GLU A 478 -19.87 -31.77 -9.95
N CYS A 479 -20.64 -31.52 -8.91
CA CYS A 479 -21.54 -32.44 -8.27
C CYS A 479 -22.69 -32.93 -9.20
N PHE A 480 -23.14 -32.09 -10.13
CA PHE A 480 -24.26 -32.44 -10.99
C PHE A 480 -23.88 -32.80 -12.44
N ALA A 481 -22.75 -32.32 -12.94
CA ALA A 481 -22.32 -32.57 -14.31
C ALA A 481 -21.19 -33.62 -14.42
N ILE A 482 -20.36 -33.80 -13.40
CA ILE A 482 -19.16 -34.64 -13.46
C ILE A 482 -19.29 -35.86 -12.54
N LEU A 483 -19.54 -35.64 -11.26
CA LEU A 483 -19.56 -36.66 -10.22
C LEU A 483 -20.49 -37.83 -10.51
N PRO A 484 -21.73 -37.63 -11.03
CA PRO A 484 -22.64 -38.78 -11.34
C PRO A 484 -22.08 -39.76 -12.35
N SER A 485 -21.35 -39.25 -13.37
CA SER A 485 -20.67 -40.08 -14.37
C SER A 485 -19.52 -40.89 -13.74
N HIS A 486 -18.68 -40.22 -12.93
CA HIS A 486 -17.57 -40.87 -12.22
C HIS A 486 -18.09 -41.92 -11.24
N MET A 487 -19.22 -41.69 -10.57
CA MET A 487 -19.83 -42.66 -9.66
C MET A 487 -20.42 -43.86 -10.41
N ALA A 488 -20.95 -43.68 -11.62
CA ALA A 488 -21.41 -44.79 -12.45
C ALA A 488 -20.27 -45.69 -12.90
N ASP A 489 -19.10 -45.11 -13.26
CA ASP A 489 -17.97 -45.87 -13.77
C ASP A 489 -17.10 -46.47 -12.65
N PHE A 490 -16.73 -45.64 -11.66
CA PHE A 490 -15.74 -45.97 -10.64
C PHE A 490 -16.30 -46.15 -9.22
N GLY A 491 -17.58 -45.82 -8.97
CA GLY A 491 -18.20 -45.85 -7.65
C GLY A 491 -18.15 -47.21 -6.95
N GLY A 492 -18.40 -47.20 -5.66
CA GLY A 492 -18.36 -48.38 -4.81
C GLY A 492 -19.33 -49.48 -5.22
N THR A 493 -19.00 -50.73 -4.89
CA THR A 493 -19.86 -51.93 -5.11
C THR A 493 -20.80 -52.15 -3.92
N ARG A 494 -21.80 -53.07 -4.08
CA ARG A 494 -22.85 -53.39 -3.09
C ARG A 494 -22.35 -53.71 -1.66
N HIS A 495 -21.08 -54.08 -1.47
CA HIS A 495 -20.58 -54.61 -0.19
C HIS A 495 -19.33 -53.88 0.30
N GLN A 496 -19.22 -52.57 0.08
CA GLN A 496 -18.15 -51.81 0.75
C GLN A 496 -18.48 -51.65 2.25
N ARG A 497 -17.66 -52.27 3.10
CA ARG A 497 -17.73 -52.08 4.55
C ARG A 497 -16.90 -50.83 4.92
N SER A 498 -17.50 -49.89 5.61
CA SER A 498 -16.80 -48.82 6.32
C SER A 498 -16.08 -49.37 7.54
N LEU A 499 -14.96 -48.80 7.90
CA LEU A 499 -14.23 -49.20 9.11
C LEU A 499 -15.03 -48.97 10.39
N LEU A 500 -16.01 -48.06 10.35
CA LEU A 500 -16.85 -47.67 11.47
C LEU A 500 -18.26 -48.29 11.46
N ASP A 501 -18.61 -49.20 10.50
CA ASP A 501 -19.96 -49.74 10.37
C ASP A 501 -20.48 -50.35 11.70
N GLY A 502 -19.67 -51.11 12.41
CA GLY A 502 -20.07 -51.71 13.67
C GLY A 502 -20.33 -50.70 14.81
N PRO A 503 -19.41 -49.81 15.09
CA PRO A 503 -19.62 -48.71 16.05
C PRO A 503 -20.81 -47.81 15.68
N LEU A 504 -20.94 -47.43 14.40
CA LEU A 504 -22.02 -46.55 13.91
C LEU A 504 -23.39 -47.19 14.03
N THR A 505 -23.52 -48.48 13.74
CA THR A 505 -24.79 -49.20 13.89
C THR A 505 -25.22 -49.20 15.36
N ARG A 506 -24.31 -49.50 16.31
CA ARG A 506 -24.58 -49.42 17.75
C ARG A 506 -25.00 -48.03 18.21
N LEU A 507 -24.32 -46.99 17.71
CA LEU A 507 -24.64 -45.59 18.02
C LEU A 507 -26.04 -45.23 17.45
N GLY A 508 -26.31 -45.63 16.22
CA GLY A 508 -27.61 -45.44 15.56
C GLY A 508 -28.76 -46.12 16.30
N GLU A 509 -28.56 -47.35 16.82
CA GLU A 509 -29.56 -48.05 17.64
C GLU A 509 -29.81 -47.29 18.97
N ARG A 510 -28.76 -46.80 19.63
CA ARG A 510 -28.89 -45.97 20.85
C ARG A 510 -29.62 -44.67 20.57
N TYR A 511 -29.28 -44.00 19.47
CA TYR A 511 -29.95 -42.78 19.04
C TYR A 511 -31.42 -43.01 18.69
N ARG A 512 -31.73 -44.08 17.96
CA ARG A 512 -33.12 -44.51 17.66
C ARG A 512 -33.88 -44.76 18.95
N GLY A 513 -33.28 -45.44 19.93
CA GLY A 513 -33.88 -45.69 21.23
C GLY A 513 -34.17 -44.42 22.03
N LEU A 514 -33.25 -43.44 21.95
CA LEU A 514 -33.43 -42.12 22.56
C LEU A 514 -34.55 -41.32 21.88
N LEU A 515 -34.56 -41.25 20.56
CA LEU A 515 -35.61 -40.61 19.78
C LEU A 515 -36.99 -41.26 20.05
N GLY A 516 -37.05 -42.59 20.07
CA GLY A 516 -38.27 -43.32 20.39
C GLY A 516 -38.86 -42.99 21.77
N ARG A 517 -38.03 -42.56 22.73
CA ARG A 517 -38.49 -42.12 24.06
C ARG A 517 -38.90 -40.64 24.08
N VAL A 518 -38.30 -39.82 23.25
CA VAL A 518 -38.51 -38.34 23.23
C VAL A 518 -39.68 -37.96 22.35
N LEU A 519 -39.74 -38.50 21.12
CA LEU A 519 -40.71 -38.11 20.11
C LEU A 519 -42.21 -38.34 20.48
N PRO A 520 -42.58 -39.39 21.20
CA PRO A 520 -43.98 -39.61 21.57
C PRO A 520 -44.49 -38.68 22.67
N THR A 521 -43.62 -37.95 23.36
CA THR A 521 -43.93 -37.16 24.54
C THR A 521 -43.86 -35.66 24.28
N TRP A 522 -44.44 -34.84 25.19
CA TRP A 522 -44.29 -33.38 25.16
C TRP A 522 -42.82 -32.93 25.21
N ARG A 523 -41.91 -33.78 25.69
CA ARG A 523 -40.45 -33.53 25.74
C ARG A 523 -39.86 -33.18 24.35
N ARG A 524 -40.45 -33.64 23.24
CA ARG A 524 -40.02 -33.24 21.89
C ARG A 524 -40.06 -31.73 21.69
N TYR A 525 -41.12 -31.07 22.18
CA TYR A 525 -41.26 -29.61 22.07
C TYR A 525 -40.29 -28.88 23.00
N ALA A 526 -40.14 -29.40 24.24
CA ALA A 526 -39.18 -28.84 25.20
C ALA A 526 -37.72 -28.95 24.70
N ILE A 527 -37.33 -30.07 24.05
CA ILE A 527 -35.99 -30.24 23.48
C ILE A 527 -35.85 -29.43 22.19
N ALA A 528 -36.83 -29.50 21.29
CA ALA A 528 -36.77 -28.79 20.01
C ALA A 528 -36.74 -27.27 20.17
N LEU A 529 -37.37 -26.73 21.17
CA LEU A 529 -37.37 -25.27 21.45
C LEU A 529 -36.32 -24.89 22.50
N GLY A 530 -36.20 -25.67 23.57
CA GLY A 530 -35.33 -25.32 24.71
C GLY A 530 -33.85 -25.42 24.40
N VAL A 531 -33.40 -26.43 23.63
CA VAL A 531 -31.96 -26.55 23.29
C VAL A 531 -31.49 -25.42 22.37
N PRO A 532 -32.16 -25.13 21.24
CA PRO A 532 -31.76 -23.97 20.43
C PRO A 532 -31.82 -22.64 21.19
N THR A 533 -32.87 -22.43 21.99
CA THR A 533 -32.99 -21.22 22.81
C THR A 533 -31.85 -21.12 23.84
N ALA A 534 -31.50 -22.21 24.51
CA ALA A 534 -30.39 -22.26 25.46
C ALA A 534 -29.03 -21.96 24.76
N ILE A 535 -28.81 -22.48 23.55
CA ILE A 535 -27.61 -22.20 22.76
C ILE A 535 -27.56 -20.72 22.38
N VAL A 536 -28.68 -20.14 21.90
CA VAL A 536 -28.74 -18.71 21.53
C VAL A 536 -28.49 -17.82 22.76
N VAL A 537 -29.09 -18.14 23.90
CA VAL A 537 -28.88 -17.40 25.15
C VAL A 537 -27.43 -17.53 25.61
N ALA A 538 -26.87 -18.75 25.60
CA ALA A 538 -25.46 -18.95 25.96
C ALA A 538 -24.52 -18.20 25.02
N ALA A 539 -24.75 -18.25 23.72
CA ALA A 539 -24.00 -17.48 22.74
C ALA A 539 -24.11 -15.98 22.98
N GLY A 540 -25.32 -15.47 23.25
CA GLY A 540 -25.53 -14.04 23.58
C GLY A 540 -24.85 -13.58 24.87
N LEU A 541 -24.66 -14.47 25.83
CA LEU A 541 -23.93 -14.18 27.08
C LEU A 541 -22.39 -14.23 26.90
N ILE A 542 -21.91 -15.12 26.02
CA ILE A 542 -20.47 -15.31 25.79
C ILE A 542 -19.95 -14.30 24.78
N PHE A 543 -20.73 -13.97 23.74
CA PHE A 543 -20.32 -13.13 22.61
C PHE A 543 -19.72 -11.78 23.05
N PRO A 544 -20.29 -11.01 24.01
CA PRO A 544 -19.71 -9.76 24.46
C PRO A 544 -18.39 -9.90 25.22
N GLN A 545 -18.04 -11.11 25.65
CA GLN A 545 -16.78 -11.38 26.37
C GLN A 545 -15.63 -11.77 25.41
N LEU A 546 -15.95 -12.03 24.16
CA LEU A 546 -14.95 -12.33 23.13
C LEU A 546 -14.33 -11.02 22.63
N ARG A 547 -13.02 -11.02 22.49
CA ARG A 547 -12.33 -9.95 21.76
C ARG A 547 -12.76 -10.02 20.28
N GLN A 548 -13.23 -8.89 19.78
CA GLN A 548 -13.68 -8.77 18.40
C GLN A 548 -12.60 -8.02 17.63
N GLU A 549 -11.96 -8.72 16.70
CA GLU A 549 -11.01 -8.15 15.74
C GLU A 549 -11.51 -8.49 14.35
N LEU A 550 -11.67 -7.49 13.49
CA LEU A 550 -12.18 -7.69 12.13
C LEU A 550 -11.10 -8.23 11.19
N PHE A 551 -9.86 -7.79 11.39
CA PHE A 551 -8.67 -8.28 10.69
C PHE A 551 -7.67 -8.79 11.71
N SER A 552 -6.88 -9.79 11.29
CA SER A 552 -5.76 -10.26 12.11
C SER A 552 -4.81 -9.09 12.40
N SER A 553 -4.48 -8.93 13.67
CA SER A 553 -3.43 -8.00 14.14
C SER A 553 -2.06 -8.69 14.12
N ASP A 554 -1.80 -9.53 13.10
CA ASP A 554 -0.48 -10.13 12.97
C ASP A 554 0.53 -9.05 12.62
N PRO A 555 1.58 -8.87 13.42
CA PRO A 555 2.57 -7.86 13.18
C PRO A 555 3.39 -8.20 11.92
N GLN A 556 3.82 -7.18 11.23
CA GLN A 556 4.86 -7.31 10.22
C GLN A 556 6.20 -7.63 10.90
N SER A 557 7.15 -8.19 10.14
CA SER A 557 8.48 -8.53 10.66
C SER A 557 9.36 -7.30 10.90
N TYR A 558 8.78 -6.16 11.25
CA TYR A 558 9.49 -4.94 11.60
C TYR A 558 8.69 -4.06 12.55
N PHE A 559 9.38 -3.17 13.23
CA PHE A 559 8.77 -2.07 13.97
C PHE A 559 9.39 -0.74 13.55
N ALA A 560 8.65 0.33 13.75
CA ALA A 560 9.10 1.68 13.45
C ALA A 560 9.30 2.49 14.75
N VAL A 561 10.33 3.32 14.76
CA VAL A 561 10.55 4.35 15.78
C VAL A 561 10.39 5.70 15.10
N TRP A 562 9.37 6.43 15.49
CA TRP A 562 9.07 7.76 14.98
C TRP A 562 9.63 8.81 15.93
N LEU A 563 10.39 9.75 15.38
CA LEU A 563 10.94 10.89 16.11
C LEU A 563 10.31 12.17 15.58
N LYS A 564 9.69 12.92 16.47
CA LYS A 564 9.11 14.24 16.22
C LYS A 564 9.78 15.25 17.16
N LEU A 565 10.68 16.07 16.66
CA LEU A 565 11.32 17.12 17.45
C LEU A 565 10.55 18.45 17.29
N PRO A 566 10.75 19.42 18.18
CA PRO A 566 10.13 20.74 18.07
C PRO A 566 10.35 21.37 16.68
N GLU A 567 9.34 22.07 16.20
CA GLU A 567 9.39 22.73 14.90
C GLU A 567 10.54 23.76 14.85
N GLY A 568 11.22 23.85 13.72
CA GLY A 568 12.42 24.67 13.56
C GLY A 568 13.74 23.95 13.91
N THR A 569 13.67 22.70 14.37
CA THR A 569 14.88 21.87 14.55
C THR A 569 15.51 21.59 13.18
N ALA A 570 16.82 21.85 13.07
CA ALA A 570 17.56 21.62 11.82
C ALA A 570 17.78 20.11 11.57
N LEU A 571 17.90 19.73 10.29
CA LEU A 571 18.09 18.34 9.87
C LEU A 571 19.28 17.65 10.56
N ASP A 572 20.40 18.37 10.72
CA ASP A 572 21.61 17.83 11.37
C ASP A 572 21.40 17.56 12.87
N GLU A 573 20.54 18.34 13.52
CA GLU A 573 20.14 18.10 14.91
C GLU A 573 19.27 16.86 15.01
N THR A 574 18.28 16.75 14.13
CA THR A 574 17.41 15.55 14.04
C THR A 574 18.25 14.31 13.75
N ASP A 575 19.24 14.41 12.84
CA ASP A 575 20.17 13.32 12.55
C ASP A 575 21.00 12.90 13.78
N ARG A 576 21.38 13.85 14.64
CA ARG A 576 22.08 13.54 15.89
C ARG A 576 21.19 12.76 16.86
N HIS A 577 19.94 13.16 16.97
CA HIS A 577 18.96 12.44 17.82
C HIS A 577 18.65 11.04 17.27
N THR A 578 18.56 10.86 15.96
CA THR A 578 18.38 9.50 15.39
C THR A 578 19.55 8.57 15.69
N LYS A 579 20.79 9.07 15.70
CA LYS A 579 21.98 8.27 16.08
C LYS A 579 21.92 7.81 17.53
N ILE A 580 21.38 8.64 18.44
CA ILE A 580 21.15 8.26 19.84
C ILE A 580 20.12 7.12 19.92
N LEU A 581 19.05 7.17 19.12
CA LEU A 581 18.05 6.12 19.06
C LEU A 581 18.57 4.84 18.37
N GLU A 582 19.40 4.95 17.33
CA GLU A 582 20.11 3.80 16.75
C GLU A 582 20.99 3.09 17.78
N ASP A 583 21.70 3.84 18.63
CA ASP A 583 22.49 3.29 19.72
C ASP A 583 21.62 2.64 20.80
N ALA A 584 20.43 3.20 21.10
CA ALA A 584 19.46 2.59 22.00
C ALA A 584 18.96 1.22 21.46
N ILE A 585 18.66 1.13 20.16
CA ILE A 585 18.29 -0.13 19.51
C ILE A 585 19.42 -1.16 19.61
N ARG A 586 20.69 -0.75 19.47
CA ARG A 586 21.86 -1.63 19.60
C ARG A 586 22.11 -2.13 21.03
N ARG A 587 21.51 -1.46 22.06
CA ARG A 587 21.56 -1.90 23.47
C ARG A 587 20.54 -2.97 23.81
N LEU A 588 19.66 -3.35 22.88
CA LEU A 588 18.76 -4.49 23.09
C LEU A 588 19.56 -5.72 23.57
N PRO A 589 18.92 -6.66 24.33
CA PRO A 589 19.54 -7.91 24.70
C PRO A 589 20.15 -8.63 23.50
N ALA A 590 21.32 -9.26 23.66
CA ALA A 590 22.05 -9.87 22.57
C ALA A 590 21.22 -10.88 21.75
N ALA A 591 20.26 -11.57 22.37
CA ALA A 591 19.34 -12.47 21.71
C ALA A 591 18.37 -11.74 20.78
N ASP A 592 18.00 -10.52 21.09
CA ASP A 592 17.07 -9.69 20.31
C ASP A 592 17.84 -8.94 19.20
N VAL A 593 19.06 -8.44 19.49
CA VAL A 593 19.95 -7.86 18.47
C VAL A 593 20.27 -8.87 17.36
N ALA A 594 20.45 -10.14 17.70
CA ALA A 594 20.69 -11.19 16.73
C ALA A 594 19.50 -11.46 15.78
N LEU A 595 18.31 -10.96 16.10
CA LEU A 595 17.12 -11.03 15.24
C LEU A 595 17.03 -9.84 14.27
N ILE A 596 17.74 -8.74 14.53
CA ILE A 596 17.73 -7.56 13.67
C ILE A 596 18.49 -7.89 12.39
N GLU A 597 17.81 -7.77 11.27
CA GLU A 597 18.41 -7.93 9.94
C GLU A 597 18.98 -6.61 9.45
N ARG A 598 18.22 -5.53 9.58
CA ARG A 598 18.57 -4.19 9.07
C ARG A 598 17.92 -3.09 9.89
N VAL A 599 18.57 -1.93 9.87
CA VAL A 599 18.03 -0.69 10.43
C VAL A 599 18.10 0.39 9.36
N LEU A 600 16.95 0.75 8.79
CA LEU A 600 16.82 1.86 7.86
C LEU A 600 16.40 3.11 8.64
N VAL A 601 17.13 4.19 8.48
CA VAL A 601 16.86 5.48 9.11
C VAL A 601 16.58 6.52 8.04
N ASN A 602 15.41 7.13 8.09
CA ASN A 602 15.02 8.25 7.24
C ASN A 602 14.91 9.51 8.12
N VAL A 603 15.85 10.44 7.99
CA VAL A 603 15.85 11.73 8.68
C VAL A 603 15.23 12.76 7.77
N GLY A 604 14.34 13.58 8.27
CA GLY A 604 13.57 14.54 7.49
C GLY A 604 12.32 13.95 6.84
N VAL A 605 12.07 12.66 7.01
CA VAL A 605 10.87 11.97 6.49
C VAL A 605 10.24 11.14 7.59
N LEU A 606 8.92 11.18 7.68
CA LEU A 606 8.13 10.36 8.58
C LEU A 606 6.90 9.83 7.82
N ASN A 607 6.77 8.52 7.72
CA ASN A 607 5.59 7.87 7.19
C ASN A 607 4.69 7.45 8.36
N ALA A 608 3.67 8.23 8.63
CA ALA A 608 2.75 8.02 9.74
C ALA A 608 1.32 8.27 9.29
N ASP A 609 0.38 7.51 9.83
CA ASP A 609 -1.07 7.70 9.64
C ASP A 609 -1.46 7.84 8.15
N ASP A 610 -0.88 6.96 7.31
CA ASP A 610 -1.12 6.89 5.88
C ASP A 610 -0.66 8.12 5.06
N ARG A 611 0.23 8.92 5.66
CA ARG A 611 0.82 10.12 5.05
C ARG A 611 2.33 10.09 5.14
N SER A 612 2.97 10.71 4.17
CA SER A 612 4.42 10.97 4.20
C SER A 612 4.65 12.45 4.50
N TYR A 613 5.29 12.71 5.61
CA TYR A 613 5.67 14.06 6.03
C TYR A 613 7.15 14.29 5.71
N VAL A 614 7.44 15.33 4.95
CA VAL A 614 8.84 15.76 4.69
C VAL A 614 9.11 17.03 5.50
N ARG A 615 9.76 16.87 6.64
CA ARG A 615 10.08 17.96 7.58
C ARG A 615 11.42 17.70 8.26
N PRO A 616 12.33 18.70 8.36
CA PRO A 616 13.66 18.50 8.94
C PRO A 616 13.66 18.00 10.39
N ASN A 617 12.61 18.31 11.15
CA ASN A 617 12.47 17.94 12.57
C ASN A 617 11.86 16.54 12.79
N PHE A 618 11.53 15.80 11.72
CA PHE A 618 10.98 14.45 11.78
C PHE A 618 12.02 13.41 11.40
N ALA A 619 11.86 12.19 11.92
CA ALA A 619 12.59 11.04 11.43
C ALA A 619 11.85 9.73 11.72
N GLU A 620 12.18 8.72 10.92
CA GLU A 620 11.67 7.36 11.05
C GLU A 620 12.83 6.37 11.04
N LEU A 621 12.86 5.46 12.01
CA LEU A 621 13.75 4.33 12.02
C LEU A 621 12.92 3.06 11.82
N ILE A 622 13.18 2.32 10.76
CA ILE A 622 12.55 1.03 10.45
C ILE A 622 13.53 -0.07 10.84
N VAL A 623 13.11 -0.95 11.74
CA VAL A 623 13.93 -2.04 12.25
C VAL A 623 13.36 -3.36 11.76
N ASP A 624 13.98 -3.93 10.71
CA ASP A 624 13.62 -5.22 10.17
C ASP A 624 14.17 -6.35 11.05
N ILE A 625 13.33 -7.35 11.33
CA ILE A 625 13.72 -8.52 12.12
C ILE A 625 13.40 -9.81 11.38
N THR A 626 14.19 -10.83 11.65
CA THR A 626 14.01 -12.17 11.06
C THR A 626 12.65 -12.74 11.42
N ASP A 627 11.88 -13.13 10.39
CA ASP A 627 10.56 -13.75 10.54
C ASP A 627 10.66 -15.09 11.31
N GLY A 628 9.64 -15.38 12.12
CA GLY A 628 9.63 -16.62 12.87
C GLY A 628 8.51 -16.74 13.91
N PRO A 629 8.46 -17.87 14.63
CA PRO A 629 7.43 -18.10 15.62
C PRO A 629 7.47 -17.07 16.76
N GLU A 630 6.30 -16.78 17.35
CA GLU A 630 6.14 -15.84 18.46
C GLU A 630 6.53 -14.38 18.10
N MET A 631 6.39 -13.98 16.84
CA MET A 631 6.76 -12.66 16.34
C MET A 631 6.17 -11.54 17.18
N LYS A 632 4.86 -11.60 17.49
CA LYS A 632 4.18 -10.60 18.31
C LYS A 632 4.82 -10.40 19.68
N VAL A 633 5.22 -11.48 20.33
CA VAL A 633 5.86 -11.43 21.66
C VAL A 633 7.26 -10.84 21.56
N LYS A 634 8.01 -11.21 20.53
CA LYS A 634 9.36 -10.68 20.29
C LYS A 634 9.33 -9.18 20.01
N LEU A 635 8.49 -8.75 19.09
CA LEU A 635 8.30 -7.33 18.76
C LEU A 635 7.85 -6.53 19.98
N GLN A 636 6.86 -7.01 20.73
CA GLN A 636 6.40 -6.33 21.94
C GLN A 636 7.53 -6.11 22.94
N ARG A 637 8.34 -7.14 23.18
CA ARG A 637 9.50 -7.04 24.09
C ARG A 637 10.53 -6.03 23.60
N MET A 638 10.87 -6.06 22.29
CA MET A 638 11.84 -5.14 21.69
C MET A 638 11.33 -3.70 21.72
N THR A 639 10.08 -3.48 21.35
CA THR A 639 9.47 -2.14 21.36
C THR A 639 9.33 -1.59 22.76
N ASP A 640 8.95 -2.40 23.76
CA ASP A 640 8.88 -1.97 25.16
C ASP A 640 10.26 -1.57 25.69
N PHE A 641 11.31 -2.31 25.31
CA PHE A 641 12.69 -1.96 25.67
C PHE A 641 13.11 -0.62 25.04
N VAL A 642 12.90 -0.44 23.73
CA VAL A 642 13.28 0.80 23.03
C VAL A 642 12.51 2.00 23.58
N ARG A 643 11.23 1.81 23.92
CA ARG A 643 10.39 2.86 24.56
C ARG A 643 10.93 3.26 25.94
N ALA A 644 11.33 2.25 26.73
CA ALA A 644 11.94 2.51 28.05
C ALA A 644 13.27 3.26 27.94
N GLU A 645 14.16 2.82 27.04
CA GLU A 645 15.43 3.50 26.76
C GLU A 645 15.23 4.94 26.26
N ALA A 646 14.26 5.17 25.37
CA ALA A 646 13.93 6.52 24.90
C ALA A 646 13.47 7.42 26.08
N THR A 647 12.66 6.90 26.98
CA THR A 647 12.22 7.61 28.20
C THR A 647 13.40 7.91 29.12
N ASP A 648 14.30 6.95 29.33
CA ASP A 648 15.50 7.13 30.16
C ASP A 648 16.49 8.17 29.56
N LEU A 649 16.49 8.31 28.23
CA LEU A 649 17.24 9.33 27.50
C LEU A 649 16.57 10.72 27.55
N GLY A 650 15.38 10.82 28.16
CA GLY A 650 14.67 12.09 28.36
C GLY A 650 13.68 12.47 27.26
N TYR A 651 13.35 11.54 26.33
CA TYR A 651 12.32 11.77 25.33
C TYR A 651 10.92 11.54 25.91
N GLY A 652 10.03 12.48 25.66
CA GLY A 652 8.59 12.28 25.93
C GLY A 652 7.92 11.38 24.88
N ASN A 653 6.76 10.80 25.23
CA ASN A 653 5.99 9.97 24.29
C ASN A 653 5.52 10.73 23.04
N GLU A 654 5.42 12.05 23.10
CA GLU A 654 5.10 12.90 21.95
C GLU A 654 6.29 13.04 20.98
N GLN A 655 7.52 12.93 21.51
CA GLN A 655 8.75 13.06 20.73
C GLN A 655 9.18 11.74 20.12
N VAL A 656 9.07 10.63 20.84
CA VAL A 656 9.46 9.30 20.37
C VAL A 656 8.31 8.33 20.56
N GLN A 657 7.81 7.82 19.46
CA GLN A 657 6.78 6.79 19.39
C GLN A 657 7.38 5.51 18.81
N VAL A 658 7.14 4.37 19.47
CA VAL A 658 7.62 3.06 18.99
C VAL A 658 6.42 2.23 18.59
N LYS A 659 6.25 2.00 17.29
CA LYS A 659 5.08 1.37 16.68
C LYS A 659 5.39 -0.02 16.16
N ILE A 660 4.58 -0.98 16.52
CA ILE A 660 4.52 -2.28 15.83
C ILE A 660 3.61 -2.08 14.62
N ILE A 661 4.15 -2.33 13.42
CA ILE A 661 3.37 -2.19 12.19
C ILE A 661 2.59 -3.48 11.97
N GLU A 662 1.28 -3.37 11.94
CA GLU A 662 0.37 -4.50 11.70
C GLU A 662 0.15 -4.73 10.21
N ALA A 663 -0.11 -5.98 9.83
CA ALA A 663 -0.52 -6.33 8.49
C ALA A 663 -2.02 -6.05 8.30
N GLY A 664 -2.43 -5.78 7.07
CA GLY A 664 -3.84 -5.57 6.73
C GLY A 664 -4.14 -4.19 6.13
N PRO A 665 -5.40 -3.89 5.87
CA PRO A 665 -5.79 -2.57 5.39
C PRO A 665 -5.53 -1.49 6.45
N PRO A 666 -5.34 -0.23 6.01
CA PRO A 666 -5.22 0.89 6.94
C PRO A 666 -6.34 0.91 7.98
N LYS A 667 -5.98 1.15 9.22
CA LYS A 667 -6.92 1.23 10.33
C LYS A 667 -6.81 2.62 10.95
N ASP A 668 -7.95 3.27 11.13
CA ASP A 668 -8.01 4.49 11.94
C ASP A 668 -7.63 4.18 13.40
N ALA A 669 -7.20 5.21 14.12
CA ALA A 669 -6.98 5.08 15.55
C ALA A 669 -8.25 4.53 16.26
N PRO A 670 -8.14 3.66 17.28
CA PRO A 670 -9.30 3.13 17.98
C PRO A 670 -10.22 4.21 18.55
N ILE A 671 -9.65 5.37 18.90
CA ILE A 671 -10.37 6.56 19.36
C ILE A 671 -9.82 7.75 18.58
N GLU A 672 -10.69 8.39 17.80
CA GLU A 672 -10.43 9.65 17.13
C GLU A 672 -11.47 10.66 17.57
N ALA A 673 -11.01 11.76 18.17
CA ALA A 673 -11.87 12.85 18.60
C ALA A 673 -11.55 14.11 17.79
N LYS A 674 -12.52 14.61 17.02
CA LYS A 674 -12.39 15.87 16.26
C LYS A 674 -12.91 17.03 17.10
N ILE A 675 -12.04 18.00 17.38
CA ILE A 675 -12.35 19.22 18.08
C ILE A 675 -12.45 20.32 17.02
N GLN A 676 -13.59 21.02 16.95
CA GLN A 676 -13.84 22.06 15.95
C GLN A 676 -14.03 23.42 16.61
N GLY A 677 -13.49 24.45 16.01
CA GLY A 677 -13.61 25.85 16.47
C GLY A 677 -12.78 26.80 15.61
N ASP A 678 -12.98 28.10 15.84
CA ASP A 678 -12.35 29.15 15.03
C ASP A 678 -11.05 29.69 15.64
N ASP A 679 -10.71 29.30 16.89
CA ASP A 679 -9.54 29.79 17.64
C ASP A 679 -8.62 28.64 18.01
N PHE A 680 -7.43 28.61 17.43
CA PHE A 680 -6.44 27.57 17.66
C PHE A 680 -5.98 27.47 19.12
N ALA A 681 -5.87 28.58 19.85
CA ALA A 681 -5.46 28.58 21.25
C ALA A 681 -6.50 27.85 22.15
N ILE A 682 -7.79 28.06 21.84
CA ILE A 682 -8.88 27.35 22.54
C ILE A 682 -8.89 25.87 22.17
N LEU A 683 -8.67 25.54 20.90
CA LEU A 683 -8.61 24.14 20.43
C LEU A 683 -7.47 23.38 21.10
N GLU A 684 -6.30 24.02 21.23
CA GLU A 684 -5.11 23.44 21.88
C GLU A 684 -5.37 23.20 23.38
N GLU A 685 -5.99 24.15 24.09
CA GLU A 685 -6.35 24.00 25.49
C GLU A 685 -7.33 22.83 25.71
N ILE A 686 -8.34 22.69 24.83
CA ILE A 686 -9.31 21.58 24.89
C ILE A 686 -8.61 20.26 24.58
N ALA A 687 -7.73 20.20 23.56
CA ALA A 687 -6.97 19.00 23.22
C ALA A 687 -6.06 18.55 24.37
N ALA A 688 -5.36 19.48 25.02
CA ALA A 688 -4.52 19.19 26.19
C ALA A 688 -5.33 18.64 27.39
N LEU A 689 -6.51 19.21 27.66
CA LEU A 689 -7.43 18.69 28.68
C LEU A 689 -7.91 17.28 28.34
N LEU A 690 -8.29 17.04 27.09
CA LEU A 690 -8.74 15.73 26.62
C LEU A 690 -7.64 14.69 26.72
N LYS A 691 -6.41 15.00 26.26
CA LYS A 691 -5.24 14.12 26.40
C LYS A 691 -4.98 13.75 27.86
N THR A 692 -5.03 14.75 28.75
CA THR A 692 -4.85 14.52 30.19
C THR A 692 -5.92 13.58 30.75
N GLN A 693 -7.16 13.75 30.34
CA GLN A 693 -8.25 12.88 30.76
C GLN A 693 -8.12 11.47 30.21
N LEU A 694 -7.79 11.32 28.92
CA LEU A 694 -7.60 10.04 28.28
C LEU A 694 -6.44 9.25 28.90
N ALA A 695 -5.36 9.91 29.30
CA ALA A 695 -4.22 9.27 29.96
C ALA A 695 -4.59 8.60 31.32
N THR A 696 -5.74 8.93 31.90
CA THR A 696 -6.22 8.28 33.12
C THR A 696 -6.83 6.89 32.89
N TYR A 697 -7.17 6.53 31.66
CA TYR A 697 -7.76 5.24 31.33
C TYR A 697 -6.69 4.19 31.08
N PRO A 698 -6.68 3.07 31.84
CA PRO A 698 -5.68 2.03 31.65
C PRO A 698 -5.86 1.34 30.27
N GLY A 699 -4.74 1.17 29.56
CA GLY A 699 -4.72 0.52 28.25
C GLY A 699 -4.77 1.47 27.07
N LEU A 700 -4.91 2.78 27.27
CA LEU A 700 -4.67 3.79 26.23
C LEU A 700 -3.18 4.13 26.21
N VAL A 701 -2.57 4.04 25.05
CA VAL A 701 -1.17 4.36 24.77
C VAL A 701 -1.10 5.25 23.52
N ASP A 702 0.01 5.95 23.35
CA ASP A 702 0.26 6.79 22.17
C ASP A 702 -0.86 7.84 21.93
N ILE A 703 -1.24 8.56 23.00
CA ILE A 703 -2.23 9.63 22.93
C ILE A 703 -1.53 10.86 22.31
N ASP A 704 -1.96 11.25 21.11
CA ASP A 704 -1.36 12.35 20.34
C ASP A 704 -2.46 13.23 19.72
N ASP A 705 -2.11 14.39 19.19
CA ASP A 705 -2.97 15.23 18.37
C ASP A 705 -2.23 15.64 17.09
N ASP A 706 -2.96 16.17 16.12
CA ASP A 706 -2.44 16.62 14.84
C ASP A 706 -2.01 18.09 14.82
N PHE A 707 -2.13 18.80 15.97
CA PHE A 707 -1.66 20.17 16.09
C PHE A 707 -0.13 20.21 16.19
N THR A 708 0.49 20.94 15.29
CA THR A 708 1.93 21.22 15.33
C THR A 708 2.18 22.71 15.38
N GLU A 709 2.99 23.16 16.35
CA GLU A 709 3.45 24.55 16.40
C GLU A 709 4.16 24.90 15.08
N GLY A 710 3.89 26.10 14.56
CA GLY A 710 4.58 26.60 13.38
C GLY A 710 6.01 27.05 13.69
N LYS A 711 6.86 27.16 12.66
CA LYS A 711 8.19 27.74 12.78
C LYS A 711 8.13 29.18 13.26
N SER A 712 9.12 29.60 14.05
CA SER A 712 9.29 31.01 14.43
C SER A 712 9.50 31.87 13.19
N GLU A 713 8.66 32.86 12.97
CA GLU A 713 8.71 33.77 11.84
C GLU A 713 9.52 35.04 12.18
N LEU A 714 10.41 35.42 11.27
CA LEU A 714 11.10 36.72 11.31
C LEU A 714 10.45 37.69 10.33
N THR A 715 9.58 38.56 10.83
CA THR A 715 8.89 39.56 10.01
C THR A 715 9.73 40.81 9.85
N PHE A 716 10.18 41.11 8.61
CA PHE A 716 10.88 42.33 8.28
C PHE A 716 9.89 43.41 7.85
N ARG A 717 9.85 44.53 8.60
CA ARG A 717 8.98 45.66 8.27
C ARG A 717 9.75 46.79 7.58
N LEU A 718 9.34 47.12 6.35
CA LEU A 718 9.94 48.17 5.56
C LEU A 718 9.69 49.55 6.20
N ARG A 719 10.74 50.33 6.43
CA ARG A 719 10.65 51.75 6.79
C ARG A 719 10.37 52.57 5.52
N ARG A 720 9.08 52.64 5.16
CA ARG A 720 8.61 53.22 3.88
C ARG A 720 9.22 54.56 3.54
N ASN A 721 9.27 55.51 4.52
CA ASN A 721 9.82 56.85 4.30
C ASN A 721 11.33 56.86 3.97
N GLU A 722 12.08 55.98 4.59
CA GLU A 722 13.53 55.87 4.32
C GLU A 722 13.76 55.17 2.96
N ALA A 723 13.01 54.10 2.66
CA ALA A 723 13.12 53.42 1.38
C ALA A 723 12.77 54.35 0.21
N HIS A 724 11.67 55.14 0.32
CA HIS A 724 11.31 56.12 -0.70
C HIS A 724 12.34 57.22 -0.91
N ARG A 725 13.05 57.66 0.15
CA ARG A 725 14.17 58.64 0.01
C ARG A 725 15.34 58.05 -0.79
N LEU A 726 15.53 56.72 -0.71
CA LEU A 726 16.55 56.00 -1.46
C LEU A 726 16.06 55.54 -2.84
N GLY A 727 14.84 55.87 -3.24
CA GLY A 727 14.25 55.46 -4.50
C GLY A 727 13.85 54.01 -4.56
N LEU A 728 13.73 53.34 -3.39
CA LEU A 728 13.37 51.93 -3.28
C LEU A 728 11.87 51.75 -2.97
N ASN A 729 11.27 50.76 -3.57
CA ASN A 729 9.89 50.32 -3.28
C ASN A 729 9.87 48.98 -2.52
N ALA A 730 8.69 48.57 -2.06
CA ALA A 730 8.52 47.35 -1.27
C ALA A 730 8.93 46.09 -2.07
N THR A 731 8.63 46.05 -3.36
CA THR A 731 8.93 44.91 -4.23
C THR A 731 10.47 44.74 -4.36
N GLN A 732 11.20 45.84 -4.57
CA GLN A 732 12.65 45.77 -4.69
C GLN A 732 13.33 45.30 -3.39
N VAL A 733 12.86 45.79 -2.23
CA VAL A 733 13.42 45.37 -0.94
C VAL A 733 13.03 43.94 -0.61
N GLY A 734 11.78 43.52 -0.91
CA GLY A 734 11.33 42.15 -0.75
C GLY A 734 12.11 41.19 -1.63
N ALA A 735 12.28 41.52 -2.92
CA ALA A 735 13.09 40.71 -3.85
C ALA A 735 14.54 40.59 -3.41
N ALA A 736 15.15 41.70 -2.91
CA ALA A 736 16.51 41.66 -2.40
C ALA A 736 16.65 40.74 -1.16
N LEU A 737 15.66 40.77 -0.26
CA LEU A 737 15.62 39.89 0.90
C LEU A 737 15.43 38.43 0.48
N GLN A 738 14.47 38.15 -0.42
CA GLN A 738 14.21 36.82 -0.98
C GLN A 738 15.49 36.26 -1.65
N ASN A 739 16.16 37.07 -2.51
CA ASN A 739 17.38 36.67 -3.18
C ASN A 739 18.55 36.41 -2.18
N ALA A 740 18.61 37.15 -1.08
CA ALA A 740 19.64 36.96 -0.06
C ALA A 740 19.43 35.70 0.79
N VAL A 741 18.15 35.29 1.04
CA VAL A 741 17.81 34.13 1.89
C VAL A 741 17.70 32.86 1.09
N ARG A 742 17.02 32.92 -0.06
CA ARG A 742 16.66 31.74 -0.87
C ARG A 742 17.51 31.58 -2.13
N GLY A 743 18.14 32.65 -2.57
CA GLY A 743 18.73 32.72 -3.90
C GLY A 743 17.72 33.09 -4.97
N ARG A 744 18.21 33.29 -6.19
CA ARG A 744 17.39 33.59 -7.38
C ARG A 744 17.64 32.54 -8.46
N PRO A 745 16.62 31.82 -8.93
CA PRO A 745 16.77 31.02 -10.15
C PRO A 745 17.00 31.96 -11.35
N SER A 746 18.03 31.69 -12.15
CA SER A 746 18.46 32.57 -13.25
C SER A 746 18.57 31.82 -14.59
N GLY A 747 18.08 30.61 -14.68
CA GLY A 747 18.05 29.84 -15.91
C GLY A 747 18.26 28.36 -15.67
N HIS A 748 18.31 27.61 -16.77
CA HIS A 748 18.55 26.17 -16.77
C HIS A 748 19.80 25.85 -17.57
N LEU A 749 20.65 24.95 -17.08
CA LEU A 749 21.76 24.39 -17.82
C LEU A 749 21.30 23.05 -18.40
N ARG A 750 21.39 22.90 -19.72
CA ARG A 750 21.08 21.65 -20.38
C ARG A 750 22.37 20.87 -20.61
N MET A 751 22.53 19.75 -19.94
CA MET A 751 23.62 18.82 -20.17
C MET A 751 23.17 17.72 -21.16
N ASP A 752 24.11 17.17 -21.94
CA ASP A 752 23.78 16.27 -23.08
C ASP A 752 23.08 14.96 -22.69
N ASP A 753 22.96 14.62 -21.42
CA ASP A 753 22.33 13.36 -20.93
C ASP A 753 21.22 13.58 -19.86
N GLU A 754 20.74 14.80 -19.65
CA GLU A 754 19.67 15.13 -18.67
C GLU A 754 18.65 16.12 -19.23
#